data_ea5551dabc654553bb3b390de578206a
#
_entry.id   ea5551dabc654553bb3b390de578206a
#
_cell.length_a   1.000
_cell.length_b   1.000
_cell.length_c   1.000
_cell.angle_alpha   90.00
_cell.angle_beta   90.00
_cell.angle_gamma   90.00
#
_symmetry.space_group_name_H-M   'P 1'
#
loop_
_entity.id
_entity.type
_entity.pdbx_description
1 polymer ?
#
loop_
_entity_poly.entity_id
_entity_poly.type
_entity_poly.pdbx_seq_one_letter_code
_entity_poly.pdbx_strand_id
1 'polypeptide(L)'
;VLVYTEMKKHYKKTQRIAGQKKGGKRQETSFTYEAVIKTTSKGIGFTQHPTNKNISVRIEKKNLNTALNGDRVVVILTQDRFQDDFLGRVITVQHRAKTKFVGTVRRENGVMLFYPDDRNAYTPFKLIDPILCKHDDKVFVELRKWNNKNSYPEADIIEIIGKKGLHEVEIRSITLENNIDDTFPKEVENEALYVYSNYEKYSNITNRRDFRGTPTFSIDPSDAKDFDDALSISYLSDGTLEVGIHIADVSFFVTPGSVLDQEAQKRGFSSYLVDRTIPMLPEILSNDLCSLKQDVDRYTYSIWFNMTPEGKILSHDFGRSIIRSQKRFTYDEAQKILDAKSGIFFKELNSLNVIAKKYRAKRMKRGAIDFEQHEVHFELADDGVPLYAYLKERLDTHKLIEEFMLLANQQIANYIYSKYGKKKHPFMYRVHDAPNSERIRDLAEFSKALGHPIKFSQRGYITGRSLNTLFTNVAGTPEESLILTAGLRSMAKAEYTTRNIGHFGLALSAYAQFTSPIRRYPDILVHRLLEHDRLYGTLPFESYSMYETLSNTLSQRELSIIDAERESIKLKQAEYMSARIGKEFYGVISGVSDWGFFVEERDTHAEGLIRLSNMHNDYYIHEPKKYRIIGKRTKTVFSLGDEVRFRVINVDVDKKLIDCSIV
;
A
#
# COMPACT_ATOMS: atom_id res chain seq x y z
N VAL A 1 -33.99 3.24 7.93
CA VAL A 1 -35.20 3.04 8.76
C VAL A 1 -36.15 2.05 8.08
N LEU A 2 -36.38 2.11 6.77
CA LEU A 2 -37.28 1.20 6.04
C LEU A 2 -36.81 -0.26 6.03
N VAL A 3 -35.51 -0.52 5.85
CA VAL A 3 -34.93 -1.86 5.86
C VAL A 3 -34.99 -2.51 7.24
N TYR A 4 -34.88 -1.73 8.32
CA TYR A 4 -34.99 -2.20 9.69
C TYR A 4 -36.41 -2.61 10.09
N THR A 5 -37.42 -2.00 9.46
CA THR A 5 -38.84 -2.29 9.71
C THR A 5 -39.30 -3.55 8.99
N GLU A 6 -38.77 -3.84 7.81
CA GLU A 6 -39.07 -5.09 7.08
C GLU A 6 -38.41 -6.31 7.73
N MET A 7 -37.17 -6.17 8.21
CA MET A 7 -36.50 -7.27 8.95
C MET A 7 -37.22 -7.61 10.26
N LYS A 8 -37.78 -6.62 10.99
CA LYS A 8 -38.62 -6.88 12.18
C LYS A 8 -39.95 -7.57 11.83
N LYS A 9 -40.55 -7.30 10.68
CA LYS A 9 -41.76 -8.01 10.23
C LYS A 9 -41.46 -9.46 9.85
N HIS A 10 -40.31 -9.76 9.26
CA HIS A 10 -39.91 -11.14 8.97
C HIS A 10 -39.61 -11.91 10.24
N TYR A 11 -38.94 -11.31 11.23
CA TYR A 11 -38.64 -11.91 12.51
C TYR A 11 -39.91 -12.24 13.34
N LYS A 12 -40.96 -11.37 13.31
CA LYS A 12 -42.22 -11.63 13.95
C LYS A 12 -43.08 -12.68 13.22
N LYS A 13 -42.93 -12.84 11.89
CA LYS A 13 -43.64 -13.84 11.11
C LYS A 13 -43.13 -15.25 11.36
N THR A 14 -41.82 -15.40 11.61
CA THR A 14 -41.17 -16.69 11.93
C THR A 14 -41.49 -17.15 13.36
N GLN A 15 -41.73 -16.23 14.32
CA GLN A 15 -42.15 -16.61 15.69
C GLN A 15 -43.63 -17.05 15.81
N ARG A 16 -44.52 -16.65 14.88
CA ARG A 16 -45.94 -17.02 14.93
C ARG A 16 -46.27 -18.43 14.39
N ILE A 17 -45.32 -19.11 13.75
CA ILE A 17 -45.50 -20.48 13.25
C ILE A 17 -45.08 -21.55 14.29
N ALA A 18 -44.46 -21.14 15.40
CA ALA A 18 -43.94 -22.06 16.44
C ALA A 18 -44.86 -22.28 17.64
N GLY A 19 -46.14 -22.04 17.51
CA GLY A 19 -47.11 -22.25 18.60
C GLY A 19 -48.17 -23.29 18.28
N GLN A 20 -47.81 -24.58 18.30
CA GLN A 20 -48.63 -25.71 18.72
C GLN A 20 -48.03 -27.03 18.23
N LYS A 21 -47.31 -27.74 19.13
CA LYS A 21 -47.41 -29.19 19.31
C LYS A 21 -46.56 -29.62 20.51
N LYS A 22 -47.19 -30.20 21.48
CA LYS A 22 -46.57 -30.86 22.64
C LYS A 22 -45.88 -32.16 22.14
N GLY A 23 -44.66 -32.41 22.62
CA GLY A 23 -43.99 -33.68 22.54
C GLY A 23 -43.13 -33.87 21.29
N GLY A 24 -41.93 -33.31 21.24
CA GLY A 24 -40.92 -33.57 20.21
C GLY A 24 -39.63 -32.82 20.57
N LYS A 25 -38.49 -33.48 20.41
CA LYS A 25 -37.16 -32.90 20.59
C LYS A 25 -37.09 -31.45 20.07
N ARG A 26 -36.63 -30.52 20.89
CA ARG A 26 -36.36 -29.13 20.47
C ARG A 26 -35.56 -29.18 19.14
N GLN A 27 -36.21 -28.82 18.04
CA GLN A 27 -35.46 -28.48 16.79
C GLN A 27 -34.71 -27.19 17.11
N GLU A 28 -33.41 -27.33 17.21
CA GLU A 28 -32.47 -26.19 17.25
C GLU A 28 -32.67 -25.39 15.98
N THR A 29 -33.20 -24.18 16.09
CA THR A 29 -33.18 -23.21 14.99
C THR A 29 -31.74 -22.74 14.85
N SER A 30 -30.95 -23.49 14.07
CA SER A 30 -29.57 -23.15 13.75
C SER A 30 -29.54 -21.96 12.78
N PHE A 31 -29.01 -20.85 13.21
CA PHE A 31 -28.88 -19.66 12.39
C PHE A 31 -27.62 -19.78 11.52
N THR A 32 -27.80 -19.72 10.20
CA THR A 32 -26.71 -19.74 9.23
C THR A 32 -26.54 -18.37 8.58
N TYR A 33 -25.30 -18.01 8.24
CA TYR A 33 -24.97 -16.75 7.58
C TYR A 33 -23.72 -16.90 6.71
N GLU A 34 -23.59 -16.02 5.73
CA GLU A 34 -22.40 -15.91 4.87
C GLU A 34 -21.39 -14.95 5.49
N ALA A 35 -20.11 -15.30 5.45
CA ALA A 35 -19.02 -14.47 5.94
C ALA A 35 -17.72 -14.78 5.19
N VAL A 36 -16.78 -13.83 5.28
CA VAL A 36 -15.38 -14.08 4.94
C VAL A 36 -14.65 -14.55 6.21
N ILE A 37 -13.95 -15.69 6.11
CA ILE A 37 -13.22 -16.25 7.23
C ILE A 37 -11.76 -15.78 7.25
N LYS A 38 -11.26 -15.44 8.43
CA LYS A 38 -9.82 -15.24 8.69
C LYS A 38 -9.30 -16.41 9.50
N THR A 39 -8.23 -17.03 9.06
CA THR A 39 -7.60 -18.16 9.76
C THR A 39 -6.27 -17.75 10.36
N THR A 40 -5.84 -18.46 11.40
CA THR A 40 -4.52 -18.33 12.01
C THR A 40 -3.65 -19.53 11.66
N SER A 41 -2.35 -19.44 11.86
CA SER A 41 -1.39 -20.55 11.65
C SER A 41 -1.71 -21.81 12.47
N LYS A 42 -2.45 -21.67 13.55
CA LYS A 42 -2.90 -22.80 14.40
C LYS A 42 -4.22 -23.42 13.89
N GLY A 43 -4.80 -22.88 12.81
CA GLY A 43 -6.08 -23.36 12.26
C GLY A 43 -7.29 -22.93 13.10
N ILE A 44 -7.24 -21.76 13.73
CA ILE A 44 -8.41 -21.15 14.35
C ILE A 44 -8.96 -20.12 13.35
N GLY A 45 -10.25 -20.22 13.04
CA GLY A 45 -10.93 -19.28 12.18
C GLY A 45 -11.72 -18.24 12.95
N PHE A 46 -11.89 -17.06 12.37
CA PHE A 46 -12.69 -15.97 12.89
C PHE A 46 -13.56 -15.37 11.79
N THR A 47 -14.84 -15.12 12.11
CA THR A 47 -15.73 -14.34 11.26
C THR A 47 -16.42 -13.26 12.10
N GLN A 48 -17.00 -12.26 11.45
CA GLN A 48 -17.83 -11.28 12.16
C GLN A 48 -19.23 -11.85 12.42
N HIS A 49 -19.80 -11.51 13.56
CA HIS A 49 -21.18 -11.88 13.88
C HIS A 49 -22.15 -11.15 12.92
N PRO A 50 -23.18 -11.83 12.37
CA PRO A 50 -24.02 -11.29 11.31
C PRO A 50 -24.82 -10.05 11.68
N THR A 51 -25.16 -9.89 12.96
CA THR A 51 -25.98 -8.75 13.46
C THR A 51 -25.17 -7.73 14.24
N ASN A 52 -23.96 -8.06 14.66
CA ASN A 52 -23.09 -7.14 15.40
C ASN A 52 -21.63 -7.34 14.98
N LYS A 53 -21.12 -6.43 14.14
CA LYS A 53 -19.76 -6.50 13.60
C LYS A 53 -18.65 -6.36 14.65
N ASN A 54 -18.97 -5.91 15.86
CA ASN A 54 -18.02 -5.79 16.98
C ASN A 54 -17.84 -7.10 17.74
N ILE A 55 -18.65 -8.12 17.41
CA ILE A 55 -18.56 -9.45 18.05
C ILE A 55 -17.90 -10.40 17.06
N SER A 56 -16.90 -11.13 17.56
CA SER A 56 -16.21 -12.17 16.80
C SER A 56 -16.92 -13.53 16.98
N VAL A 57 -16.89 -14.34 15.91
CA VAL A 57 -17.30 -15.74 15.95
C VAL A 57 -16.06 -16.59 15.74
N ARG A 58 -15.65 -17.32 16.74
CA ARG A 58 -14.51 -18.21 16.74
C ARG A 58 -14.88 -19.58 16.17
N ILE A 59 -14.05 -20.12 15.31
CA ILE A 59 -14.24 -21.42 14.64
C ILE A 59 -13.00 -22.28 14.89
N GLU A 60 -13.16 -23.33 15.67
CA GLU A 60 -12.07 -24.27 15.97
C GLU A 60 -11.63 -25.04 14.71
N LYS A 61 -10.36 -25.48 14.66
CA LYS A 61 -9.77 -26.22 13.53
C LYS A 61 -10.63 -27.35 13.00
N LYS A 62 -11.19 -28.17 13.90
CA LYS A 62 -12.08 -29.29 13.57
C LYS A 62 -13.40 -28.86 12.88
N ASN A 63 -13.77 -27.59 13.04
CA ASN A 63 -15.01 -26.97 12.56
C ASN A 63 -14.80 -26.07 11.34
N LEU A 64 -13.56 -25.89 10.86
CA LEU A 64 -13.24 -25.12 9.65
C LEU A 64 -13.71 -25.81 8.36
N ASN A 65 -14.06 -27.09 8.43
CA ASN A 65 -14.28 -27.91 7.23
C ASN A 65 -13.04 -27.91 6.34
N THR A 66 -13.14 -27.33 5.13
CA THR A 66 -12.01 -27.15 4.19
C THR A 66 -11.71 -25.68 3.94
N ALA A 67 -12.16 -24.78 4.81
CA ALA A 67 -11.97 -23.33 4.64
C ALA A 67 -10.51 -22.91 4.86
N LEU A 68 -10.02 -22.04 3.99
CA LEU A 68 -8.73 -21.36 4.07
C LEU A 68 -8.94 -19.86 4.33
N ASN A 69 -7.85 -19.16 4.60
CA ASN A 69 -7.89 -17.74 4.89
C ASN A 69 -8.50 -16.92 3.72
N GLY A 70 -9.44 -16.03 4.03
CA GLY A 70 -10.10 -15.19 3.06
C GLY A 70 -11.30 -15.84 2.34
N ASP A 71 -11.54 -17.14 2.48
CA ASP A 71 -12.64 -17.81 1.82
C ASP A 71 -14.00 -17.24 2.22
N ARG A 72 -14.94 -17.19 1.26
CA ARG A 72 -16.35 -16.92 1.53
C ARG A 72 -17.03 -18.23 1.92
N VAL A 73 -17.57 -18.25 3.12
CA VAL A 73 -18.10 -19.47 3.76
C VAL A 73 -19.51 -19.26 4.28
N VAL A 74 -20.28 -20.36 4.38
CA VAL A 74 -21.51 -20.41 5.13
C VAL A 74 -21.20 -20.94 6.52
N VAL A 75 -21.50 -20.15 7.55
CA VAL A 75 -21.24 -20.49 8.95
C VAL A 75 -22.56 -20.71 9.69
N ILE A 76 -22.58 -21.70 10.55
CA ILE A 76 -23.65 -21.92 11.53
C ILE A 76 -23.15 -21.51 12.92
N LEU A 77 -23.91 -20.68 13.63
CA LEU A 77 -23.64 -20.38 15.02
C LEU A 77 -24.04 -21.56 15.92
N THR A 78 -23.16 -21.90 16.85
CA THR A 78 -23.48 -22.83 17.94
C THR A 78 -24.00 -22.04 19.16
N GLN A 79 -24.67 -22.71 20.09
CA GLN A 79 -25.15 -22.05 21.31
C GLN A 79 -24.02 -21.85 22.35
N ASP A 80 -22.88 -22.49 22.15
CA ASP A 80 -21.74 -22.42 23.04
C ASP A 80 -20.95 -21.11 22.88
N ARG A 81 -20.30 -20.70 23.94
CA ARG A 81 -19.37 -19.58 23.96
C ARG A 81 -18.00 -20.04 24.45
N PHE A 82 -16.94 -19.39 23.97
CA PHE A 82 -15.60 -19.52 24.49
C PHE A 82 -15.11 -18.12 24.92
N GLN A 83 -15.01 -17.91 26.22
CA GLN A 83 -14.82 -16.57 26.79
C GLN A 83 -15.93 -15.62 26.30
N ASP A 84 -15.58 -14.51 25.65
CA ASP A 84 -16.56 -13.54 25.14
C ASP A 84 -16.98 -13.82 23.68
N ASP A 85 -16.33 -14.79 23.00
CA ASP A 85 -16.59 -15.14 21.60
C ASP A 85 -17.74 -16.13 21.44
N PHE A 86 -18.56 -15.96 20.39
CA PHE A 86 -19.48 -16.98 19.93
C PHE A 86 -18.70 -18.09 19.21
N LEU A 87 -19.13 -19.33 19.35
CA LEU A 87 -18.58 -20.43 18.59
C LEU A 87 -19.39 -20.69 17.32
N GLY A 88 -18.67 -21.05 16.25
CA GLY A 88 -19.27 -21.37 14.95
C GLY A 88 -18.65 -22.61 14.29
N ARG A 89 -19.33 -23.06 13.21
CA ARG A 89 -18.82 -24.11 12.33
C ARG A 89 -19.08 -23.76 10.87
N VAL A 90 -18.10 -23.96 10.01
CA VAL A 90 -18.24 -23.82 8.57
C VAL A 90 -19.03 -25.03 8.02
N ILE A 91 -20.12 -24.74 7.32
CA ILE A 91 -20.93 -25.77 6.61
C ILE A 91 -20.31 -26.03 5.25
N THR A 92 -20.07 -24.96 4.47
CA THR A 92 -19.53 -25.05 3.12
C THR A 92 -18.69 -23.84 2.78
N VAL A 93 -17.73 -24.03 1.90
CA VAL A 93 -16.96 -22.99 1.23
C VAL A 93 -17.67 -22.67 -0.09
N GLN A 94 -18.15 -21.44 -0.23
CA GLN A 94 -18.83 -20.98 -1.44
C GLN A 94 -17.85 -20.51 -2.51
N HIS A 95 -16.79 -19.78 -2.07
CA HIS A 95 -15.79 -19.23 -2.98
C HIS A 95 -14.42 -19.26 -2.29
N ARG A 96 -13.43 -19.78 -3.02
CA ARG A 96 -12.03 -19.74 -2.62
C ARG A 96 -11.45 -18.36 -2.88
N ALA A 97 -10.85 -17.75 -1.86
CA ALA A 97 -10.16 -16.48 -2.03
C ALA A 97 -8.82 -16.64 -2.77
N LYS A 98 -8.16 -17.78 -2.54
CA LYS A 98 -6.83 -18.06 -3.09
C LYS A 98 -6.73 -19.54 -3.46
N THR A 99 -6.25 -19.82 -4.67
CA THR A 99 -6.02 -21.19 -5.16
C THR A 99 -4.55 -21.47 -5.43
N LYS A 100 -3.71 -20.45 -5.58
CA LYS A 100 -2.29 -20.59 -5.88
C LYS A 100 -1.44 -20.21 -4.67
N PHE A 101 -0.41 -21.00 -4.40
CA PHE A 101 0.42 -20.85 -3.21
C PHE A 101 1.89 -21.10 -3.55
N VAL A 102 2.77 -20.34 -2.92
CA VAL A 102 4.19 -20.62 -2.87
C VAL A 102 4.52 -21.31 -1.55
N GLY A 103 5.49 -22.20 -1.56
CA GLY A 103 5.94 -22.87 -0.35
C GLY A 103 7.09 -23.84 -0.58
N THR A 104 7.43 -24.55 0.47
CA THR A 104 8.59 -25.44 0.51
C THR A 104 8.15 -26.91 0.51
N VAL A 105 8.81 -27.73 -0.30
CA VAL A 105 8.58 -29.20 -0.36
C VAL A 105 9.38 -29.87 0.75
N ARG A 106 8.73 -30.76 1.51
CA ARG A 106 9.39 -31.59 2.52
C ARG A 106 9.02 -33.06 2.34
N ARG A 107 9.99 -33.93 2.55
CA ARG A 107 9.75 -35.37 2.56
C ARG A 107 9.47 -35.83 3.99
N GLU A 108 8.27 -36.35 4.26
CA GLU A 108 7.86 -36.88 5.55
C GLU A 108 7.25 -38.27 5.37
N ASN A 109 7.77 -39.27 6.10
CA ASN A 109 7.30 -40.66 6.01
C ASN A 109 7.22 -41.20 4.58
N GLY A 110 8.16 -40.80 3.71
CA GLY A 110 8.19 -41.23 2.30
C GLY A 110 7.25 -40.46 1.36
N VAL A 111 6.42 -39.56 1.89
CA VAL A 111 5.50 -38.71 1.11
C VAL A 111 6.08 -37.30 0.95
N MET A 112 5.95 -36.74 -0.25
CA MET A 112 6.31 -35.34 -0.50
C MET A 112 5.12 -34.45 -0.16
N LEU A 113 5.30 -33.58 0.83
CA LEU A 113 4.31 -32.61 1.28
C LEU A 113 4.79 -31.20 0.97
N PHE A 114 3.86 -30.35 0.57
CA PHE A 114 4.07 -28.94 0.33
C PHE A 114 3.64 -28.13 1.57
N TYR A 115 4.52 -27.28 2.07
CA TYR A 115 4.29 -26.38 3.19
C TYR A 115 4.16 -24.95 2.67
N PRO A 116 2.93 -24.37 2.63
CA PRO A 116 2.73 -22.99 2.19
C PRO A 116 3.55 -21.99 3.02
N ASP A 117 4.10 -20.97 2.37
CA ASP A 117 4.76 -19.84 3.04
C ASP A 117 3.74 -18.92 3.72
N ASP A 118 2.50 -18.88 3.21
CA ASP A 118 1.39 -18.19 3.86
C ASP A 118 1.12 -18.78 5.24
N ARG A 119 1.45 -18.02 6.29
CA ARG A 119 1.29 -18.43 7.70
C ARG A 119 -0.15 -18.76 8.08
N ASN A 120 -1.12 -18.25 7.33
CA ASN A 120 -2.53 -18.49 7.57
C ASN A 120 -3.04 -19.79 6.90
N ALA A 121 -2.21 -20.41 6.07
CA ALA A 121 -2.47 -21.76 5.56
C ALA A 121 -2.02 -22.80 6.59
N TYR A 122 -2.96 -23.24 7.41
CA TYR A 122 -2.74 -24.02 8.63
C TYR A 122 -2.51 -25.52 8.40
N THR A 123 -2.41 -25.98 7.17
CA THR A 123 -2.26 -27.40 6.79
C THR A 123 -1.30 -27.54 5.60
N PRO A 124 -0.43 -28.56 5.57
CA PRO A 124 0.32 -28.86 4.37
C PRO A 124 -0.58 -29.41 3.27
N PHE A 125 -0.13 -29.38 2.01
CA PHE A 125 -0.81 -29.93 0.85
C PHE A 125 -0.07 -31.17 0.36
N LYS A 126 -0.81 -32.11 -0.20
CA LYS A 126 -0.26 -33.28 -0.89
C LYS A 126 -0.02 -32.91 -2.34
N LEU A 127 1.22 -33.03 -2.80
CA LEU A 127 1.56 -32.82 -4.20
C LEU A 127 1.12 -34.00 -5.06
N ILE A 128 0.55 -33.68 -6.22
CA ILE A 128 0.28 -34.62 -7.29
C ILE A 128 1.50 -34.62 -8.22
N ASP A 129 2.04 -35.79 -8.54
CA ASP A 129 3.22 -35.97 -9.40
C ASP A 129 4.50 -35.20 -8.99
N PRO A 130 5.00 -35.38 -7.76
CA PRO A 130 6.18 -34.66 -7.26
C PRO A 130 7.53 -35.19 -7.80
N ILE A 131 7.56 -35.87 -8.93
CA ILE A 131 8.71 -36.66 -9.45
C ILE A 131 9.98 -35.79 -9.60
N LEU A 132 9.83 -34.52 -9.97
CA LEU A 132 10.93 -33.58 -10.21
C LEU A 132 11.33 -32.76 -8.97
N CYS A 133 10.54 -32.80 -7.88
CA CYS A 133 10.80 -32.00 -6.69
C CYS A 133 11.78 -32.68 -5.75
N LYS A 134 12.66 -31.91 -5.16
CA LYS A 134 13.58 -32.33 -4.10
C LYS A 134 13.12 -31.77 -2.75
N HIS A 135 13.66 -32.36 -1.67
CA HIS A 135 13.50 -31.80 -0.34
C HIS A 135 14.11 -30.38 -0.31
N ASP A 136 13.43 -29.44 0.32
CA ASP A 136 13.75 -28.01 0.38
C ASP A 136 13.70 -27.23 -0.96
N ASP A 137 13.06 -27.78 -1.98
CA ASP A 137 12.70 -26.96 -3.14
C ASP A 137 11.52 -26.03 -2.80
N LYS A 138 11.61 -24.79 -3.25
CA LYS A 138 10.51 -23.84 -3.35
C LYS A 138 9.72 -24.14 -4.61
N VAL A 139 8.41 -24.25 -4.48
CA VAL A 139 7.51 -24.53 -5.60
C VAL A 139 6.30 -23.61 -5.56
N PHE A 140 5.75 -23.33 -6.73
CA PHE A 140 4.47 -22.67 -6.92
C PHE A 140 3.44 -23.71 -7.32
N VAL A 141 2.33 -23.78 -6.59
CA VAL A 141 1.32 -24.81 -6.74
C VAL A 141 -0.07 -24.22 -6.89
N GLU A 142 -0.97 -24.96 -7.53
CA GLU A 142 -2.40 -24.67 -7.59
C GLU A 142 -3.21 -25.71 -6.84
N LEU A 143 -4.06 -25.27 -5.93
CA LEU A 143 -4.97 -26.11 -5.17
C LEU A 143 -5.99 -26.75 -6.14
N ARG A 144 -5.89 -28.05 -6.31
CA ARG A 144 -6.76 -28.82 -7.21
C ARG A 144 -8.07 -29.21 -6.53
N LYS A 145 -7.96 -29.85 -5.36
CA LYS A 145 -9.10 -30.45 -4.68
C LYS A 145 -8.90 -30.55 -3.18
N TRP A 146 -9.92 -30.19 -2.42
CA TRP A 146 -9.99 -30.47 -1.01
C TRP A 146 -11.44 -30.70 -0.56
N ASN A 147 -11.91 -31.95 -0.66
CA ASN A 147 -13.30 -32.32 -0.38
C ASN A 147 -13.51 -32.91 1.01
N ASN A 148 -12.43 -33.32 1.68
CA ASN A 148 -12.52 -33.98 2.97
C ASN A 148 -11.56 -33.30 3.96
N LYS A 149 -12.11 -32.75 5.06
CA LYS A 149 -11.35 -32.11 6.13
C LYS A 149 -10.33 -33.01 6.82
N ASN A 150 -10.46 -34.34 6.71
CA ASN A 150 -9.57 -35.33 7.31
C ASN A 150 -8.41 -35.74 6.38
N SER A 151 -8.37 -35.20 5.15
CA SER A 151 -7.27 -35.39 4.20
C SER A 151 -6.54 -34.08 3.97
N TYR A 152 -5.31 -34.17 3.48
CA TYR A 152 -4.59 -32.99 2.97
C TYR A 152 -5.26 -32.47 1.69
N PRO A 153 -5.25 -31.13 1.47
CA PRO A 153 -5.53 -30.56 0.16
C PRO A 153 -4.61 -31.17 -0.90
N GLU A 154 -5.12 -31.45 -2.09
CA GLU A 154 -4.33 -31.87 -3.24
C GLU A 154 -3.96 -30.66 -4.08
N ALA A 155 -2.69 -30.57 -4.53
CA ALA A 155 -2.20 -29.48 -5.33
C ALA A 155 -1.34 -29.95 -6.50
N ASP A 156 -1.50 -29.28 -7.64
CA ASP A 156 -0.70 -29.46 -8.85
C ASP A 156 0.49 -28.47 -8.80
N ILE A 157 1.66 -28.93 -9.28
CA ILE A 157 2.84 -28.08 -9.37
C ILE A 157 2.74 -27.27 -10.66
N ILE A 158 2.77 -25.92 -10.53
CA ILE A 158 2.82 -24.99 -11.66
C ILE A 158 4.28 -24.75 -12.06
N GLU A 159 5.15 -24.49 -11.06
CA GLU A 159 6.54 -24.10 -11.29
C GLU A 159 7.41 -24.64 -10.13
N ILE A 160 8.58 -25.18 -10.46
CA ILE A 160 9.65 -25.43 -9.49
C ILE A 160 10.55 -24.21 -9.53
N ILE A 161 10.45 -23.36 -8.50
CA ILE A 161 11.16 -22.08 -8.46
C ILE A 161 12.66 -22.30 -8.26
N GLY A 162 13.04 -23.25 -7.39
CA GLY A 162 14.43 -23.60 -7.14
C GLY A 162 14.70 -23.93 -5.68
N LYS A 163 15.99 -23.99 -5.33
CA LYS A 163 16.42 -24.33 -3.97
C LYS A 163 16.17 -23.16 -3.02
N LYS A 164 15.49 -23.44 -1.92
CA LYS A 164 15.22 -22.52 -0.83
C LYS A 164 16.49 -21.82 -0.33
N GLY A 165 16.37 -20.52 0.02
CA GLY A 165 17.45 -19.70 0.56
C GLY A 165 18.34 -19.05 -0.51
N LEU A 166 18.12 -19.31 -1.79
CA LEU A 166 18.75 -18.54 -2.86
C LEU A 166 17.98 -17.24 -3.08
N HIS A 167 18.68 -16.12 -3.18
CA HIS A 167 18.11 -14.79 -3.33
C HIS A 167 17.03 -14.72 -4.45
N GLU A 168 17.38 -15.14 -5.66
CA GLU A 168 16.45 -15.15 -6.80
C GLU A 168 15.19 -16.00 -6.55
N VAL A 169 15.34 -17.13 -5.86
CA VAL A 169 14.24 -18.02 -5.52
C VAL A 169 13.30 -17.39 -4.49
N GLU A 170 13.85 -16.71 -3.50
CA GLU A 170 13.03 -16.02 -2.48
C GLU A 170 12.30 -14.80 -3.05
N ILE A 171 12.97 -13.98 -3.88
CA ILE A 171 12.34 -12.84 -4.56
C ILE A 171 11.25 -13.34 -5.52
N ARG A 172 11.54 -14.37 -6.35
CA ARG A 172 10.53 -14.98 -7.23
C ARG A 172 9.33 -15.54 -6.43
N SER A 173 9.59 -16.12 -5.27
CA SER A 173 8.55 -16.60 -4.35
C SER A 173 7.63 -15.47 -3.91
N ILE A 174 8.19 -14.32 -3.53
CA ILE A 174 7.41 -13.13 -3.12
C ILE A 174 6.57 -12.61 -4.29
N THR A 175 7.11 -12.53 -5.50
CA THR A 175 6.38 -12.05 -6.68
C THR A 175 5.21 -12.97 -7.02
N LEU A 176 5.42 -14.27 -7.08
CA LEU A 176 4.37 -15.26 -7.36
C LEU A 176 3.28 -15.28 -6.31
N GLU A 177 3.64 -15.20 -5.01
CA GLU A 177 2.69 -15.19 -3.91
C GLU A 177 1.74 -13.97 -3.97
N ASN A 178 2.22 -12.84 -4.50
CA ASN A 178 1.48 -11.60 -4.68
C ASN A 178 0.92 -11.40 -6.10
N ASN A 179 0.96 -12.44 -6.93
CA ASN A 179 0.51 -12.44 -8.33
C ASN A 179 1.20 -11.35 -9.18
N ILE A 180 2.48 -11.10 -8.96
CA ILE A 180 3.29 -10.17 -9.75
C ILE A 180 4.06 -10.95 -10.80
N ASP A 181 3.71 -10.73 -12.08
CA ASP A 181 4.41 -11.30 -13.22
C ASP A 181 5.65 -10.46 -13.53
N ASP A 182 6.84 -11.05 -13.50
CA ASP A 182 8.12 -10.37 -13.76
C ASP A 182 8.50 -10.34 -15.25
N THR A 183 7.79 -11.07 -16.09
CA THR A 183 7.99 -11.10 -17.55
C THR A 183 6.75 -10.61 -18.27
N PHE A 184 6.92 -10.13 -19.50
CA PHE A 184 5.81 -9.75 -20.37
C PHE A 184 5.47 -10.88 -21.35
N PRO A 185 4.19 -11.07 -21.71
CA PRO A 185 3.81 -11.91 -22.84
C PRO A 185 4.44 -11.37 -24.14
N LYS A 186 4.79 -12.29 -25.08
CA LYS A 186 5.42 -11.91 -26.34
C LYS A 186 4.58 -10.95 -27.19
N GLU A 187 3.26 -11.08 -27.11
CA GLU A 187 2.32 -10.19 -27.81
C GLU A 187 2.45 -8.75 -27.31
N VAL A 188 2.65 -8.57 -26.01
CA VAL A 188 2.86 -7.26 -25.36
C VAL A 188 4.20 -6.65 -25.79
N GLU A 189 5.27 -7.45 -25.79
CA GLU A 189 6.59 -7.03 -26.25
C GLU A 189 6.58 -6.65 -27.74
N ASN A 190 5.91 -7.43 -28.57
CA ASN A 190 5.77 -7.15 -30.01
C ASN A 190 4.99 -5.86 -30.27
N GLU A 191 3.90 -5.60 -29.52
CA GLU A 191 3.16 -4.35 -29.67
C GLU A 191 4.01 -3.15 -29.19
N ALA A 192 4.76 -3.29 -28.09
CA ALA A 192 5.67 -2.26 -27.61
C ALA A 192 6.74 -1.90 -28.65
N LEU A 193 7.35 -2.91 -29.27
CA LEU A 193 8.30 -2.73 -30.37
C LEU A 193 7.68 -2.06 -31.60
N TYR A 194 6.43 -2.44 -31.94
CA TYR A 194 5.69 -1.81 -33.04
C TYR A 194 5.43 -0.33 -32.76
N VAL A 195 4.96 0.01 -31.58
CA VAL A 195 4.72 1.40 -31.15
C VAL A 195 6.02 2.20 -31.19
N TYR A 196 7.09 1.64 -30.64
CA TYR A 196 8.41 2.28 -30.63
C TYR A 196 8.95 2.55 -32.04
N SER A 197 8.87 1.58 -32.94
CA SER A 197 9.40 1.69 -34.31
C SER A 197 8.57 2.59 -35.22
N ASN A 198 7.34 2.88 -34.86
CA ASN A 198 6.41 3.66 -35.70
C ASN A 198 5.99 4.98 -35.07
N TYR A 199 6.57 5.37 -33.91
CA TYR A 199 6.09 6.53 -33.19
C TYR A 199 6.17 7.84 -34.02
N GLU A 200 7.17 7.98 -34.89
CA GLU A 200 7.31 9.14 -35.79
C GLU A 200 6.14 9.29 -36.78
N LYS A 201 5.52 8.18 -37.19
CA LYS A 201 4.30 8.21 -38.05
C LYS A 201 3.08 8.79 -37.33
N TYR A 202 3.08 8.74 -36.00
CA TYR A 202 2.03 9.30 -35.16
C TYR A 202 2.32 10.75 -34.75
N SER A 203 3.44 11.34 -35.22
CA SER A 203 3.95 12.66 -34.83
C SER A 203 3.19 13.83 -35.48
N ASN A 204 1.85 13.77 -35.52
CA ASN A 204 1.08 14.93 -35.90
C ASN A 204 1.12 15.99 -34.78
N ILE A 205 2.17 16.83 -34.83
CA ILE A 205 2.53 17.85 -33.83
C ILE A 205 1.48 18.97 -33.76
N THR A 206 0.57 19.06 -34.72
CA THR A 206 -0.33 20.22 -34.94
C THR A 206 -1.26 20.55 -33.76
N ASN A 207 -1.50 19.63 -32.84
CA ASN A 207 -2.41 19.84 -31.70
C ASN A 207 -1.71 19.81 -30.33
N ARG A 208 -0.35 19.95 -30.30
CA ARG A 208 0.42 19.97 -29.04
C ARG A 208 1.01 21.35 -28.80
N ARG A 209 0.91 21.85 -27.55
CA ARG A 209 1.63 23.06 -27.17
C ARG A 209 3.13 22.78 -27.14
N ASP A 210 3.91 23.65 -27.81
CA ASP A 210 5.38 23.50 -27.90
C ASP A 210 6.08 24.23 -26.75
N PHE A 211 6.79 23.48 -25.91
CA PHE A 211 7.61 23.95 -24.81
C PHE A 211 9.12 23.66 -25.01
N ARG A 212 9.54 23.19 -26.20
CA ARG A 212 10.95 22.80 -26.47
C ARG A 212 11.95 23.94 -26.29
N GLY A 213 11.52 25.18 -26.47
CA GLY A 213 12.33 26.38 -26.24
C GLY A 213 12.30 26.90 -24.79
N THR A 214 11.52 26.29 -23.90
CA THR A 214 11.38 26.72 -22.51
C THR A 214 12.40 25.99 -21.63
N PRO A 215 13.09 26.69 -20.70
CA PRO A 215 13.99 26.04 -19.72
C PRO A 215 13.23 24.95 -18.96
N THR A 216 13.61 23.69 -19.21
CA THR A 216 12.93 22.49 -18.71
C THR A 216 13.94 21.50 -18.17
N PHE A 217 13.65 20.90 -17.02
CA PHE A 217 14.50 19.88 -16.39
C PHE A 217 13.67 18.88 -15.57
N SER A 218 14.21 17.67 -15.39
CA SER A 218 13.70 16.69 -14.43
C SER A 218 14.60 16.58 -13.20
N ILE A 219 14.05 16.10 -12.07
CA ILE A 219 14.79 15.80 -10.83
C ILE A 219 14.35 14.43 -10.33
N ASP A 220 15.22 13.43 -10.40
CA ASP A 220 14.89 12.03 -10.18
C ASP A 220 15.93 11.31 -9.31
N PRO A 221 15.64 10.10 -8.79
CA PRO A 221 16.65 9.25 -8.18
C PRO A 221 17.81 8.94 -9.14
N SER A 222 19.00 8.67 -8.62
CA SER A 222 20.21 8.41 -9.43
C SER A 222 20.05 7.19 -10.36
N ASP A 223 19.36 6.17 -9.89
CA ASP A 223 19.12 4.88 -10.53
C ASP A 223 17.86 4.83 -11.39
N ALA A 224 17.00 5.87 -11.34
CA ALA A 224 15.78 5.93 -12.16
C ALA A 224 16.08 6.02 -13.66
N LYS A 225 15.22 5.38 -14.46
CA LYS A 225 15.24 5.38 -15.93
C LYS A 225 13.89 5.84 -16.53
N ASP A 226 12.82 5.73 -15.77
CA ASP A 226 11.43 6.00 -16.11
C ASP A 226 11.00 7.40 -15.61
N PHE A 227 11.51 8.44 -16.28
CA PHE A 227 11.25 9.84 -15.90
C PHE A 227 9.81 10.24 -16.26
N ASP A 228 8.92 10.23 -15.29
CA ASP A 228 7.49 10.53 -15.45
C ASP A 228 7.23 12.03 -15.60
N ASP A 229 8.02 12.90 -14.95
CA ASP A 229 7.75 14.31 -14.84
C ASP A 229 8.96 15.22 -15.07
N ALA A 230 8.67 16.43 -15.56
CA ALA A 230 9.63 17.52 -15.72
C ALA A 230 8.97 18.85 -15.37
N LEU A 231 9.76 19.81 -14.92
CA LEU A 231 9.34 21.16 -14.62
C LEU A 231 9.96 22.15 -15.59
N SER A 232 9.16 23.16 -16.01
CA SER A 232 9.66 24.31 -16.77
C SER A 232 9.27 25.61 -16.09
N ILE A 233 10.06 26.66 -16.33
CA ILE A 233 9.77 28.01 -15.86
C ILE A 233 10.21 29.04 -16.86
N SER A 234 9.32 30.01 -17.15
CA SER A 234 9.59 31.20 -17.95
C SER A 234 9.27 32.44 -17.15
N TYR A 235 10.11 33.46 -17.29
CA TYR A 235 9.91 34.78 -16.69
C TYR A 235 9.28 35.71 -17.73
N LEU A 236 8.05 36.12 -17.52
CA LEU A 236 7.30 36.93 -18.46
C LEU A 236 7.60 38.43 -18.30
N SER A 237 7.37 39.23 -19.35
CA SER A 237 7.68 40.66 -19.39
C SER A 237 6.87 41.50 -18.40
N ASP A 238 5.73 41.01 -17.96
CA ASP A 238 4.87 41.64 -16.95
C ASP A 238 5.29 41.33 -15.49
N GLY A 239 6.39 40.58 -15.32
CA GLY A 239 6.92 40.19 -14.01
C GLY A 239 6.28 38.91 -13.46
N THR A 240 5.33 38.30 -14.17
CA THR A 240 4.75 37.01 -13.80
C THR A 240 5.63 35.83 -14.25
N LEU A 241 5.32 34.64 -13.77
CA LEU A 241 5.99 33.39 -14.14
C LEU A 241 5.02 32.49 -14.87
N GLU A 242 5.47 31.87 -15.96
CA GLU A 242 4.80 30.68 -16.48
C GLU A 242 5.56 29.44 -16.00
N VAL A 243 4.88 28.59 -15.20
CA VAL A 243 5.43 27.35 -14.67
C VAL A 243 4.71 26.18 -15.30
N GLY A 244 5.44 25.31 -15.99
CA GLY A 244 4.93 24.10 -16.60
C GLY A 244 5.25 22.87 -15.73
N ILE A 245 4.28 21.97 -15.63
CA ILE A 245 4.44 20.64 -15.08
C ILE A 245 4.10 19.67 -16.21
N HIS A 246 5.10 18.93 -16.65
CA HIS A 246 5.04 18.11 -17.86
C HIS A 246 5.11 16.65 -17.47
N ILE A 247 4.10 15.88 -17.83
CA ILE A 247 3.99 14.47 -17.49
C ILE A 247 4.07 13.65 -18.78
N ALA A 248 4.79 12.55 -18.77
CA ALA A 248 4.91 11.64 -19.90
C ALA A 248 3.52 11.27 -20.47
N ASP A 249 3.28 11.48 -21.78
CA ASP A 249 2.00 11.18 -22.43
C ASP A 249 1.88 9.69 -22.79
N VAL A 250 1.93 8.83 -21.77
CA VAL A 250 1.79 7.37 -21.92
C VAL A 250 0.46 7.02 -22.56
N SER A 251 -0.60 7.79 -22.27
CA SER A 251 -1.93 7.57 -22.81
C SER A 251 -2.03 7.70 -24.33
N PHE A 252 -1.06 8.36 -24.95
CA PHE A 252 -0.92 8.47 -26.39
C PHE A 252 -0.40 7.18 -27.02
N PHE A 253 0.54 6.52 -26.38
CA PHE A 253 1.20 5.31 -26.88
C PHE A 253 0.44 4.03 -26.51
N VAL A 254 -0.11 3.98 -25.30
CA VAL A 254 -0.93 2.87 -24.80
C VAL A 254 -2.39 3.17 -25.11
N THR A 255 -2.88 2.65 -26.25
CA THR A 255 -4.25 2.92 -26.71
C THR A 255 -5.28 2.06 -25.99
N PRO A 256 -6.49 2.58 -25.67
CA PRO A 256 -7.51 1.81 -24.97
C PRO A 256 -7.85 0.49 -25.68
N GLY A 257 -7.83 -0.62 -24.94
CA GLY A 257 -8.17 -1.95 -25.42
C GLY A 257 -7.07 -2.69 -26.18
N SER A 258 -5.90 -2.08 -26.40
CA SER A 258 -4.74 -2.73 -26.99
C SER A 258 -4.16 -3.81 -26.05
N VAL A 259 -3.28 -4.67 -26.55
CA VAL A 259 -2.62 -5.70 -25.74
C VAL A 259 -1.77 -5.06 -24.64
N LEU A 260 -1.07 -3.97 -24.96
CA LEU A 260 -0.35 -3.15 -23.97
C LEU A 260 -1.27 -2.60 -22.88
N ASP A 261 -2.45 -2.09 -23.26
CA ASP A 261 -3.42 -1.55 -22.31
C ASP A 261 -3.96 -2.63 -21.37
N GLN A 262 -4.30 -3.78 -21.91
CA GLN A 262 -4.82 -4.91 -21.12
C GLN A 262 -3.77 -5.40 -20.11
N GLU A 263 -2.49 -5.51 -20.51
CA GLU A 263 -1.43 -5.91 -19.61
C GLU A 263 -1.12 -4.81 -18.57
N ALA A 264 -1.09 -3.53 -18.96
CA ALA A 264 -0.92 -2.41 -18.04
C ALA A 264 -2.05 -2.37 -17.00
N GLN A 265 -3.30 -2.61 -17.42
CA GLN A 265 -4.45 -2.70 -16.52
C GLN A 265 -4.35 -3.89 -15.56
N LYS A 266 -3.90 -5.04 -16.03
CA LYS A 266 -3.70 -6.26 -15.23
C LYS A 266 -2.60 -6.04 -14.19
N ARG A 267 -1.48 -5.45 -14.56
CA ARG A 267 -0.38 -5.10 -13.64
C ARG A 267 -0.79 -4.00 -12.68
N GLY A 268 -1.49 -2.98 -13.15
CA GLY A 268 -1.96 -1.81 -12.41
C GLY A 268 -0.86 -0.82 -12.04
N PHE A 269 0.29 -1.31 -11.60
CA PHE A 269 1.42 -0.50 -11.11
C PHE A 269 2.75 -1.21 -11.40
N SER A 270 3.84 -0.42 -11.46
CA SER A 270 5.20 -0.96 -11.29
C SER A 270 5.41 -1.38 -9.84
N SER A 271 6.24 -2.39 -9.60
CA SER A 271 6.58 -2.91 -8.27
C SER A 271 8.05 -2.66 -7.99
N TYR A 272 8.36 -2.06 -6.83
CA TYR A 272 9.71 -1.68 -6.44
C TYR A 272 10.19 -2.59 -5.31
N LEU A 273 10.77 -3.74 -5.68
CA LEU A 273 11.34 -4.67 -4.72
C LEU A 273 12.68 -4.16 -4.22
N VAL A 274 13.21 -4.78 -3.20
CA VAL A 274 14.45 -4.36 -2.54
C VAL A 274 15.68 -4.35 -3.46
N ASP A 275 15.67 -5.13 -4.54
CA ASP A 275 16.78 -5.34 -5.46
C ASP A 275 16.48 -4.99 -6.92
N ARG A 276 15.20 -4.89 -7.28
CA ARG A 276 14.77 -4.68 -8.67
C ARG A 276 13.42 -3.99 -8.79
N THR A 277 13.21 -3.38 -9.96
CA THR A 277 11.90 -2.87 -10.37
C THR A 277 11.26 -3.81 -11.39
N ILE A 278 10.01 -4.19 -11.16
CA ILE A 278 9.19 -4.90 -12.15
C ILE A 278 8.24 -3.85 -12.76
N PRO A 279 8.45 -3.44 -14.01
CA PRO A 279 7.74 -2.32 -14.59
C PRO A 279 6.31 -2.69 -15.00
N MET A 280 5.40 -1.70 -14.98
CA MET A 280 4.03 -1.82 -15.49
C MET A 280 3.99 -1.95 -17.03
N LEU A 281 4.91 -1.30 -17.71
CA LEU A 281 5.04 -1.29 -19.17
C LEU A 281 6.41 -1.86 -19.58
N PRO A 282 6.54 -2.49 -20.77
CA PRO A 282 7.83 -2.92 -21.30
C PRO A 282 8.89 -1.81 -21.28
N GLU A 283 10.13 -2.14 -20.96
CA GLU A 283 11.21 -1.16 -20.73
C GLU A 283 11.48 -0.25 -21.93
N ILE A 284 11.26 -0.74 -23.15
CA ILE A 284 11.39 0.07 -24.36
C ILE A 284 10.42 1.28 -24.37
N LEU A 285 9.29 1.15 -23.66
CA LEU A 285 8.35 2.25 -23.46
C LEU A 285 8.63 3.00 -22.15
N SER A 286 8.73 2.30 -21.02
CA SER A 286 8.88 2.93 -19.69
C SER A 286 10.22 3.64 -19.54
N ASN A 287 11.31 3.02 -20.00
CA ASN A 287 12.67 3.54 -19.82
C ASN A 287 13.18 4.33 -21.03
N ASP A 288 12.43 4.35 -22.16
CA ASP A 288 12.85 5.07 -23.35
C ASP A 288 11.74 5.95 -23.94
N LEU A 289 10.79 5.41 -24.72
CA LEU A 289 9.85 6.20 -25.52
C LEU A 289 9.03 7.18 -24.68
N CYS A 290 8.53 6.75 -23.53
CA CYS A 290 7.74 7.58 -22.62
C CYS A 290 8.60 8.41 -21.67
N SER A 291 9.80 7.93 -21.32
CA SER A 291 10.68 8.59 -20.34
C SER A 291 11.15 9.96 -20.83
N LEU A 292 11.02 10.99 -20.00
CA LEU A 292 11.35 12.39 -20.32
C LEU A 292 12.87 12.63 -20.29
N LYS A 293 13.60 11.88 -21.13
CA LYS A 293 15.06 11.92 -21.23
C LYS A 293 15.59 13.30 -21.62
N GLN A 294 16.77 13.63 -21.10
CA GLN A 294 17.49 14.85 -21.42
C GLN A 294 17.82 14.91 -22.92
N ASP A 295 17.71 16.12 -23.50
CA ASP A 295 18.08 16.49 -24.89
C ASP A 295 17.29 15.76 -25.99
N VAL A 296 16.15 15.14 -25.64
CA VAL A 296 15.26 14.45 -26.59
C VAL A 296 13.87 15.07 -26.56
N ASP A 297 13.26 15.21 -27.75
CA ASP A 297 11.86 15.63 -27.85
C ASP A 297 10.96 14.54 -27.28
N ARG A 298 10.08 14.90 -26.34
CA ARG A 298 9.15 13.97 -25.69
C ARG A 298 7.73 14.51 -25.66
N TYR A 299 6.78 13.63 -25.92
CA TYR A 299 5.36 13.95 -25.79
C TYR A 299 4.96 13.94 -24.33
N THR A 300 4.25 14.99 -23.95
CA THR A 300 3.78 15.17 -22.58
C THR A 300 2.31 15.54 -22.56
N TYR A 301 1.66 15.25 -21.43
CA TYR A 301 0.40 15.84 -21.01
C TYR A 301 0.73 16.83 -19.90
N SER A 302 0.59 18.10 -20.17
CA SER A 302 1.08 19.15 -19.28
C SER A 302 -0.04 19.96 -18.67
N ILE A 303 0.25 20.49 -17.47
CA ILE A 303 -0.50 21.61 -16.90
C ILE A 303 0.48 22.77 -16.72
N TRP A 304 0.06 23.99 -17.14
CA TRP A 304 0.88 25.19 -16.99
C TRP A 304 0.10 26.28 -16.28
N PHE A 305 0.83 27.00 -15.46
CA PHE A 305 0.30 28.03 -14.58
C PHE A 305 0.92 29.36 -14.91
N ASN A 306 0.08 30.41 -15.08
CA ASN A 306 0.55 31.78 -14.95
C ASN A 306 0.41 32.17 -13.49
N MET A 307 1.48 32.59 -12.86
CA MET A 307 1.53 32.90 -11.43
C MET A 307 2.46 34.07 -11.08
N THR A 308 2.23 34.68 -9.93
CA THR A 308 3.16 35.68 -9.41
C THR A 308 4.44 35.02 -8.90
N PRO A 309 5.54 35.76 -8.74
CA PRO A 309 6.78 35.24 -8.14
C PRO A 309 6.60 34.66 -6.73
N GLU A 310 5.54 35.05 -6.03
CA GLU A 310 5.17 34.50 -4.74
C GLU A 310 4.37 33.19 -4.83
N GLY A 311 4.07 32.72 -6.05
CA GLY A 311 3.33 31.50 -6.30
C GLY A 311 1.80 31.63 -6.20
N LYS A 312 1.23 32.84 -6.31
CA LYS A 312 -0.23 33.02 -6.46
C LYS A 312 -0.61 32.70 -7.90
N ILE A 313 -1.42 31.68 -8.09
CA ILE A 313 -1.96 31.29 -9.40
C ILE A 313 -2.92 32.37 -9.89
N LEU A 314 -2.70 32.86 -11.09
CA LEU A 314 -3.53 33.83 -11.80
C LEU A 314 -4.44 33.11 -12.79
N SER A 315 -3.87 32.19 -13.57
CA SER A 315 -4.59 31.31 -14.49
C SER A 315 -3.83 29.99 -14.66
N HIS A 316 -4.50 29.01 -15.20
CA HIS A 316 -3.87 27.74 -15.62
C HIS A 316 -4.65 27.14 -16.78
N ASP A 317 -3.97 26.30 -17.54
CA ASP A 317 -4.55 25.48 -18.59
C ASP A 317 -3.78 24.16 -18.68
N PHE A 318 -4.33 23.17 -19.38
CA PHE A 318 -3.72 21.85 -19.50
C PHE A 318 -4.02 21.22 -20.87
N GLY A 319 -3.19 20.28 -21.28
CA GLY A 319 -3.39 19.53 -22.51
C GLY A 319 -2.12 18.87 -22.99
N ARG A 320 -2.21 18.29 -24.19
CA ARG A 320 -1.06 17.65 -24.84
C ARG A 320 -0.03 18.68 -25.25
N SER A 321 1.24 18.33 -25.03
CA SER A 321 2.38 19.21 -25.32
C SER A 321 3.58 18.40 -25.79
N ILE A 322 4.66 19.12 -26.17
CA ILE A 322 5.96 18.57 -26.48
C ILE A 322 7.01 19.38 -25.75
N ILE A 323 7.96 18.69 -25.14
CA ILE A 323 9.09 19.29 -24.43
C ILE A 323 10.43 18.75 -24.97
N ARG A 324 11.50 19.49 -24.64
CA ARG A 324 12.88 18.98 -24.67
C ARG A 324 13.51 19.33 -23.33
N SER A 325 13.70 18.35 -22.44
CA SER A 325 14.40 18.57 -21.18
C SER A 325 15.86 18.87 -21.42
N GLN A 326 16.36 20.03 -20.98
CA GLN A 326 17.75 20.43 -21.16
C GLN A 326 18.67 19.83 -20.07
N LYS A 327 18.12 19.38 -18.95
CA LYS A 327 18.91 18.80 -17.87
C LYS A 327 18.09 17.77 -17.08
N ARG A 328 18.70 16.64 -16.82
CA ARG A 328 18.27 15.70 -15.79
C ARG A 328 19.17 15.88 -14.57
N PHE A 329 18.58 16.19 -13.42
CA PHE A 329 19.27 16.23 -12.13
C PHE A 329 18.97 14.99 -11.31
N THR A 330 19.92 14.57 -10.47
CA THR A 330 19.60 13.81 -9.29
C THR A 330 19.12 14.75 -8.17
N TYR A 331 18.39 14.22 -7.19
CA TYR A 331 17.97 15.02 -6.03
C TYR A 331 19.16 15.67 -5.32
N ASP A 332 20.27 14.93 -5.17
CA ASP A 332 21.51 15.42 -4.55
C ASP A 332 22.19 16.51 -5.37
N GLU A 333 22.25 16.35 -6.70
CA GLU A 333 22.83 17.39 -7.58
C GLU A 333 22.04 18.70 -7.49
N ALA A 334 20.70 18.61 -7.59
CA ALA A 334 19.83 19.77 -7.47
C ALA A 334 19.93 20.42 -6.06
N GLN A 335 20.06 19.60 -5.00
CA GLN A 335 20.25 20.11 -3.64
C GLN A 335 21.57 20.87 -3.50
N LYS A 336 22.68 20.31 -4.01
CA LYS A 336 23.99 20.99 -4.00
C LYS A 336 23.97 22.35 -4.70
N ILE A 337 23.22 22.49 -5.79
CA ILE A 337 23.04 23.77 -6.51
C ILE A 337 22.27 24.77 -5.64
N LEU A 338 21.20 24.32 -4.97
CA LEU A 338 20.43 25.17 -4.07
C LEU A 338 21.27 25.64 -2.87
N ASP A 339 22.07 24.76 -2.28
CA ASP A 339 22.90 25.05 -1.10
C ASP A 339 24.05 25.99 -1.46
N ALA A 340 24.72 25.75 -2.60
CA ALA A 340 25.79 26.59 -3.12
C ALA A 340 25.29 27.92 -3.65
N LYS A 341 23.99 28.09 -3.86
CA LYS A 341 23.36 29.28 -4.46
C LYS A 341 23.98 29.68 -5.83
N SER A 342 24.45 28.69 -6.57
CA SER A 342 25.13 28.88 -7.87
C SER A 342 25.11 27.58 -8.67
N GLY A 343 25.23 27.69 -9.99
CA GLY A 343 25.27 26.54 -10.90
C GLY A 343 24.21 26.63 -11.99
N ILE A 344 24.19 25.58 -12.83
CA ILE A 344 23.24 25.49 -13.94
C ILE A 344 21.81 25.46 -13.42
N PHE A 345 20.91 26.25 -13.99
CA PHE A 345 19.50 26.35 -13.58
C PHE A 345 19.27 26.80 -12.11
N PHE A 346 20.28 27.39 -11.45
CA PHE A 346 20.11 27.86 -10.05
C PHE A 346 18.93 28.82 -9.89
N LYS A 347 18.77 29.78 -10.81
CA LYS A 347 17.69 30.78 -10.73
C LYS A 347 16.31 30.09 -10.81
N GLU A 348 16.15 29.16 -11.73
CA GLU A 348 14.93 28.36 -11.97
C GLU A 348 14.62 27.46 -10.76
N LEU A 349 15.59 26.65 -10.33
CA LEU A 349 15.49 25.76 -9.17
C LEU A 349 15.14 26.55 -7.89
N ASN A 350 15.81 27.68 -7.65
CA ASN A 350 15.56 28.50 -6.46
C ASN A 350 14.16 29.12 -6.49
N SER A 351 13.70 29.63 -7.65
CA SER A 351 12.36 30.19 -7.79
C SER A 351 11.28 29.15 -7.49
N LEU A 352 11.42 27.94 -8.07
CA LEU A 352 10.50 26.82 -7.83
C LEU A 352 10.56 26.35 -6.36
N ASN A 353 11.75 26.27 -5.75
CA ASN A 353 11.90 25.86 -4.35
C ASN A 353 11.23 26.86 -3.38
N VAL A 354 11.34 28.16 -3.64
CA VAL A 354 10.65 29.19 -2.85
C VAL A 354 9.14 29.03 -2.94
N ILE A 355 8.61 28.79 -4.14
CA ILE A 355 7.18 28.55 -4.35
C ILE A 355 6.72 27.26 -3.66
N ALA A 356 7.47 26.17 -3.82
CA ALA A 356 7.17 24.89 -3.18
C ALA A 356 7.11 24.99 -1.65
N LYS A 357 8.07 25.68 -1.03
CA LYS A 357 8.07 25.93 0.42
C LYS A 357 6.82 26.69 0.88
N LYS A 358 6.36 27.67 0.10
CA LYS A 358 5.10 28.40 0.39
C LYS A 358 3.88 27.47 0.27
N TYR A 359 3.82 26.62 -0.76
CA TYR A 359 2.73 25.67 -0.94
C TYR A 359 2.68 24.64 0.20
N ARG A 360 3.83 24.08 0.59
CA ARG A 360 3.94 23.19 1.74
C ARG A 360 3.46 23.88 3.03
N ALA A 361 3.93 25.07 3.32
CA ALA A 361 3.50 25.82 4.51
C ALA A 361 1.99 26.07 4.51
N LYS A 362 1.40 26.42 3.35
CA LYS A 362 -0.04 26.63 3.20
C LYS A 362 -0.83 25.32 3.38
N ARG A 363 -0.32 24.21 2.85
CA ARG A 363 -0.91 22.87 3.00
C ARG A 363 -0.91 22.41 4.45
N MET A 364 0.22 22.53 5.13
CA MET A 364 0.35 22.22 6.56
C MET A 364 -0.59 23.08 7.41
N LYS A 365 -0.68 24.38 7.14
CA LYS A 365 -1.64 25.28 7.82
C LYS A 365 -3.11 24.90 7.58
N ARG A 366 -3.45 24.27 6.45
CA ARG A 366 -4.79 23.73 6.19
C ARG A 366 -5.08 22.46 6.99
N GLY A 367 -4.06 21.76 7.46
CA GLY A 367 -4.18 20.56 8.26
C GLY A 367 -3.74 19.28 7.51
N ALA A 368 -2.92 19.41 6.47
CA ALA A 368 -2.26 18.25 5.89
C ALA A 368 -1.35 17.60 6.94
N ILE A 369 -1.35 16.27 6.98
CA ILE A 369 -0.56 15.50 7.94
C ILE A 369 0.72 15.08 7.24
N ASP A 370 1.84 15.37 7.86
CA ASP A 370 3.15 14.95 7.41
C ASP A 370 3.71 13.94 8.40
N PHE A 371 3.67 12.68 7.99
CA PHE A 371 4.39 11.62 8.69
C PHE A 371 5.74 11.48 7.97
N GLU A 372 6.79 12.09 8.53
CA GLU A 372 8.13 11.79 8.03
C GLU A 372 8.45 10.34 8.37
N GLN A 373 8.38 9.47 7.38
CA GLN A 373 8.87 8.10 7.48
C GLN A 373 10.22 8.02 6.77
N HIS A 374 11.21 7.50 7.45
CA HIS A 374 12.50 7.16 6.84
C HIS A 374 12.33 5.84 6.09
N GLU A 375 12.72 5.83 4.82
CA GLU A 375 12.75 4.61 4.01
C GLU A 375 14.09 3.90 4.21
N VAL A 376 14.01 2.63 4.59
CA VAL A 376 15.20 1.79 4.73
C VAL A 376 15.58 1.24 3.37
N HIS A 377 16.81 1.46 2.98
CA HIS A 377 17.44 0.89 1.80
C HIS A 377 18.56 -0.05 2.19
N PHE A 378 18.78 -1.09 1.38
CA PHE A 378 19.87 -2.02 1.56
C PHE A 378 20.84 -1.91 0.39
N GLU A 379 22.12 -1.83 0.70
CA GLU A 379 23.17 -2.13 -0.27
C GLU A 379 23.35 -3.64 -0.29
N LEU A 380 23.24 -4.23 -1.48
CA LEU A 380 23.32 -5.66 -1.69
C LEU A 380 24.59 -6.03 -2.43
N ALA A 381 25.20 -7.16 -2.09
CA ALA A 381 26.24 -7.78 -2.89
C ALA A 381 25.65 -8.38 -4.18
N ASP A 382 26.50 -8.80 -5.12
CA ASP A 382 26.09 -9.38 -6.41
C ASP A 382 25.22 -10.66 -6.25
N ASP A 383 25.38 -11.37 -5.17
CA ASP A 383 24.57 -12.56 -4.80
C ASP A 383 23.31 -12.22 -4.01
N GLY A 384 23.01 -10.92 -3.85
CA GLY A 384 21.85 -10.42 -3.13
C GLY A 384 21.97 -10.38 -1.61
N VAL A 385 23.12 -10.72 -1.03
CA VAL A 385 23.36 -10.66 0.42
C VAL A 385 23.39 -9.19 0.88
N PRO A 386 22.63 -8.80 1.95
CA PRO A 386 22.63 -7.44 2.44
C PRO A 386 23.94 -7.09 3.16
N LEU A 387 24.66 -6.09 2.64
CA LEU A 387 25.94 -5.61 3.18
C LEU A 387 25.72 -4.62 4.33
N TYR A 388 24.97 -3.56 4.07
CA TYR A 388 24.55 -2.59 5.08
C TYR A 388 23.18 -1.99 4.73
N ALA A 389 22.53 -1.43 5.74
CA ALA A 389 21.30 -0.68 5.60
C ALA A 389 21.56 0.81 5.83
N TYR A 390 20.80 1.66 5.16
CA TYR A 390 20.85 3.11 5.37
C TYR A 390 19.46 3.73 5.24
N LEU A 391 19.27 4.86 5.92
CA LEU A 391 18.03 5.63 5.83
C LEU A 391 18.18 6.70 4.76
N LYS A 392 17.24 6.76 3.83
CA LYS A 392 17.24 7.78 2.78
C LYS A 392 16.77 9.10 3.36
N GLU A 393 17.63 10.12 3.26
CA GLU A 393 17.30 11.46 3.71
C GLU A 393 16.36 12.17 2.74
N ARG A 394 15.36 12.87 3.27
CA ARG A 394 14.39 13.62 2.48
C ARG A 394 14.78 15.08 2.32
N LEU A 395 15.46 15.39 1.19
CA LEU A 395 15.99 16.72 0.87
C LEU A 395 14.89 17.73 0.50
N ASP A 396 15.23 19.03 0.46
CA ASP A 396 14.34 20.10 -0.02
C ASP A 396 13.90 19.86 -1.48
N THR A 397 14.78 19.30 -2.30
CA THR A 397 14.50 18.96 -3.70
C THR A 397 13.43 17.88 -3.87
N HIS A 398 13.38 16.88 -2.98
CA HIS A 398 12.26 15.93 -2.93
C HIS A 398 10.94 16.64 -2.62
N LYS A 399 10.96 17.54 -1.63
CA LYS A 399 9.79 18.34 -1.24
C LYS A 399 9.35 19.30 -2.34
N LEU A 400 10.31 19.82 -3.15
CA LEU A 400 10.01 20.66 -4.31
C LEU A 400 9.17 19.88 -5.35
N ILE A 401 9.67 18.74 -5.81
CA ILE A 401 8.95 17.92 -6.80
C ILE A 401 7.57 17.50 -6.25
N GLU A 402 7.52 17.01 -5.02
CA GLU A 402 6.26 16.62 -4.36
C GLU A 402 5.21 17.73 -4.41
N GLU A 403 5.55 18.97 -4.05
CA GLU A 403 4.56 20.06 -3.99
C GLU A 403 4.05 20.44 -5.39
N PHE A 404 4.87 20.39 -6.44
CA PHE A 404 4.41 20.62 -7.81
C PHE A 404 3.56 19.45 -8.34
N MET A 405 3.91 18.20 -8.01
CA MET A 405 3.08 17.03 -8.35
C MET A 405 1.73 17.10 -7.63
N LEU A 406 1.72 17.46 -6.34
CA LEU A 406 0.49 17.67 -5.58
C LEU A 406 -0.35 18.80 -6.16
N LEU A 407 0.27 19.90 -6.62
CA LEU A 407 -0.40 21.02 -7.28
C LEU A 407 -1.09 20.56 -8.55
N ALA A 408 -0.40 19.87 -9.46
CA ALA A 408 -0.97 19.34 -10.68
C ALA A 408 -2.16 18.41 -10.41
N ASN A 409 -1.94 17.41 -9.56
CA ASN A 409 -2.96 16.44 -9.16
C ASN A 409 -4.22 17.09 -8.59
N GLN A 410 -4.03 18.09 -7.72
CA GLN A 410 -5.14 18.83 -7.12
C GLN A 410 -5.92 19.67 -8.16
N GLN A 411 -5.22 20.37 -9.06
CA GLN A 411 -5.89 21.26 -10.04
C GLN A 411 -6.69 20.44 -11.04
N ILE A 412 -6.17 19.31 -11.50
CA ILE A 412 -6.89 18.39 -12.38
C ILE A 412 -8.15 17.83 -11.69
N ALA A 413 -8.03 17.38 -10.45
CA ALA A 413 -9.18 16.91 -9.68
C ALA A 413 -10.24 18.02 -9.45
N ASN A 414 -9.78 19.24 -9.14
CA ASN A 414 -10.66 20.39 -8.95
C ASN A 414 -11.38 20.79 -10.25
N TYR A 415 -10.70 20.75 -11.40
CA TYR A 415 -11.31 21.02 -12.70
C TYR A 415 -12.51 20.10 -12.95
N ILE A 416 -12.31 18.80 -12.83
CA ILE A 416 -13.39 17.82 -13.02
C ILE A 416 -14.49 17.99 -11.97
N TYR A 417 -14.12 18.16 -10.70
CA TYR A 417 -15.09 18.31 -9.62
C TYR A 417 -15.91 19.61 -9.76
N SER A 418 -15.32 20.71 -10.23
CA SER A 418 -16.04 21.95 -10.47
C SER A 418 -17.03 21.84 -11.64
N LYS A 419 -16.66 21.06 -12.67
CA LYS A 419 -17.48 20.88 -13.88
C LYS A 419 -18.63 19.90 -13.66
N TYR A 420 -18.40 18.79 -12.98
CA TYR A 420 -19.36 17.69 -12.84
C TYR A 420 -19.97 17.57 -11.44
N GLY A 421 -19.35 18.16 -10.43
CA GLY A 421 -19.83 18.17 -9.05
C GLY A 421 -19.93 16.78 -8.43
N LYS A 422 -21.03 16.54 -7.70
CA LYS A 422 -21.32 15.24 -7.05
C LYS A 422 -22.07 14.25 -7.94
N LYS A 423 -22.33 14.58 -9.20
CA LYS A 423 -22.96 13.66 -10.14
C LYS A 423 -22.05 12.45 -10.35
N LYS A 424 -22.62 11.28 -10.56
CA LYS A 424 -21.87 10.08 -10.93
C LYS A 424 -21.19 10.28 -12.27
N HIS A 425 -19.89 10.12 -12.33
CA HIS A 425 -19.10 10.23 -13.57
C HIS A 425 -17.86 9.31 -13.46
N PRO A 426 -17.29 8.85 -14.58
CA PRO A 426 -16.25 7.83 -14.60
C PRO A 426 -14.86 8.35 -14.26
N PHE A 427 -14.71 9.50 -13.61
CA PHE A 427 -13.40 10.02 -13.23
C PHE A 427 -12.87 9.32 -12.00
N MET A 428 -11.57 9.01 -12.00
CA MET A 428 -10.91 8.26 -10.93
C MET A 428 -10.22 9.22 -9.96
N TYR A 429 -10.78 9.32 -8.76
CA TYR A 429 -10.18 10.06 -7.64
C TYR A 429 -9.27 9.17 -6.79
N ARG A 430 -8.27 9.76 -6.17
CA ARG A 430 -7.51 9.20 -5.06
C ARG A 430 -8.04 9.81 -3.77
N VAL A 431 -8.72 9.01 -2.98
CA VAL A 431 -9.39 9.49 -1.77
C VAL A 431 -8.75 8.92 -0.51
N HIS A 432 -8.88 9.66 0.58
CA HIS A 432 -8.45 9.23 1.90
C HIS A 432 -9.51 9.70 2.90
N ASP A 433 -10.25 8.75 3.45
CA ASP A 433 -11.31 9.05 4.40
C ASP A 433 -10.76 9.57 5.74
N ALA A 434 -11.62 10.21 6.51
CA ALA A 434 -11.30 10.56 7.88
C ALA A 434 -11.01 9.29 8.71
N PRO A 435 -10.16 9.40 9.75
CA PRO A 435 -9.88 8.28 10.63
C PRO A 435 -11.14 7.70 11.25
N ASN A 436 -11.14 6.38 11.50
CA ASN A 436 -12.25 5.71 12.18
C ASN A 436 -12.49 6.32 13.57
N SER A 437 -13.76 6.65 13.86
CA SER A 437 -14.15 7.37 15.09
C SER A 437 -13.82 6.60 16.40
N GLU A 438 -13.78 5.28 16.35
CA GLU A 438 -13.41 4.42 17.49
C GLU A 438 -11.89 4.50 17.73
N ARG A 439 -11.08 4.26 16.69
CA ARG A 439 -9.61 4.36 16.77
C ARG A 439 -9.13 5.74 17.19
N ILE A 440 -9.84 6.78 16.76
CA ILE A 440 -9.54 8.16 17.19
C ILE A 440 -9.87 8.41 18.65
N ARG A 441 -10.93 7.82 19.17
CA ARG A 441 -11.22 7.89 20.61
C ARG A 441 -10.14 7.18 21.42
N ASP A 442 -9.72 6.00 20.96
CA ASP A 442 -8.63 5.28 21.61
C ASP A 442 -7.34 6.10 21.60
N LEU A 443 -6.99 6.73 20.47
CA LEU A 443 -5.85 7.64 20.36
C LEU A 443 -6.00 8.84 21.32
N ALA A 444 -7.20 9.41 21.42
CA ALA A 444 -7.44 10.57 22.29
C ALA A 444 -7.34 10.21 23.78
N GLU A 445 -7.88 9.07 24.19
CA GLU A 445 -7.74 8.57 25.55
C GLU A 445 -6.27 8.28 25.88
N PHE A 446 -5.58 7.66 24.94
CA PHE A 446 -4.18 7.33 25.07
C PHE A 446 -3.28 8.56 25.17
N SER A 447 -3.37 9.50 24.22
CA SER A 447 -2.58 10.73 24.24
C SER A 447 -2.87 11.60 25.47
N LYS A 448 -4.13 11.63 25.93
CA LYS A 448 -4.52 12.29 27.18
C LYS A 448 -3.87 11.64 28.39
N ALA A 449 -3.78 10.31 28.45
CA ALA A 449 -3.11 9.59 29.53
C ALA A 449 -1.62 9.90 29.63
N LEU A 450 -1.00 10.25 28.48
CA LEU A 450 0.40 10.70 28.38
C LEU A 450 0.58 12.21 28.58
N GLY A 451 -0.49 12.96 28.90
CA GLY A 451 -0.42 14.40 29.11
C GLY A 451 -0.64 15.26 27.86
N HIS A 452 -0.91 14.65 26.70
CA HIS A 452 -1.06 15.33 25.41
C HIS A 452 -2.47 15.22 24.85
N PRO A 453 -3.50 15.98 25.37
CA PRO A 453 -4.89 15.84 24.96
C PRO A 453 -5.11 16.34 23.53
N ILE A 454 -5.90 15.58 22.74
CA ILE A 454 -6.36 15.96 21.41
C ILE A 454 -7.57 16.91 21.54
N LYS A 455 -7.56 18.00 20.77
CA LYS A 455 -8.70 18.91 20.68
C LYS A 455 -9.65 18.44 19.56
N PHE A 456 -10.89 18.13 19.92
CA PHE A 456 -11.96 17.87 18.94
C PHE A 456 -12.61 19.17 18.48
N SER A 457 -13.16 19.16 17.25
CA SER A 457 -14.01 20.24 16.76
C SER A 457 -15.29 20.34 17.62
N GLN A 458 -16.00 21.48 17.51
CA GLN A 458 -17.29 21.67 18.22
C GLN A 458 -18.34 20.59 17.89
N ARG A 459 -18.21 19.92 16.74
CA ARG A 459 -19.10 18.83 16.31
C ARG A 459 -18.59 17.45 16.70
N GLY A 460 -17.53 17.34 17.51
CA GLY A 460 -16.96 16.07 17.97
C GLY A 460 -16.11 15.33 16.93
N TYR A 461 -15.78 15.94 15.79
CA TYR A 461 -14.88 15.35 14.80
C TYR A 461 -13.43 15.76 15.03
N ILE A 462 -12.51 14.88 14.66
CA ILE A 462 -11.09 15.24 14.58
C ILE A 462 -10.80 15.90 13.24
N THR A 463 -9.90 16.86 13.25
CA THR A 463 -9.38 17.51 12.04
C THR A 463 -7.89 17.22 11.91
N GLY A 464 -7.35 17.27 10.67
CA GLY A 464 -5.92 17.16 10.47
C GLY A 464 -5.12 18.21 11.27
N ARG A 465 -5.68 19.42 11.46
CA ARG A 465 -5.07 20.45 12.34
C ARG A 465 -4.95 19.99 13.79
N SER A 466 -5.99 19.31 14.29
CA SER A 466 -5.97 18.79 15.68
C SER A 466 -4.87 17.75 15.86
N LEU A 467 -4.69 16.87 14.86
CA LEU A 467 -3.60 15.88 14.85
C LEU A 467 -2.24 16.54 14.71
N ASN A 468 -2.07 17.50 13.79
CA ASN A 468 -0.82 18.24 13.65
C ASN A 468 -0.45 18.99 14.94
N THR A 469 -1.44 19.59 15.62
CA THR A 469 -1.19 20.22 16.92
C THR A 469 -0.70 19.21 17.95
N LEU A 470 -1.31 18.02 17.99
CA LEU A 470 -0.83 16.94 18.85
C LEU A 470 0.63 16.57 18.51
N PHE A 471 0.92 16.30 17.23
CA PHE A 471 2.24 15.87 16.78
C PHE A 471 3.33 16.96 17.03
N THR A 472 2.98 18.23 16.79
CA THR A 472 3.88 19.35 17.11
C THR A 472 4.14 19.46 18.62
N ASN A 473 3.14 19.24 19.46
CA ASN A 473 3.27 19.32 20.92
C ASN A 473 4.12 18.20 21.51
N VAL A 474 4.19 17.04 20.84
CA VAL A 474 5.00 15.92 21.31
C VAL A 474 6.38 15.87 20.67
N ALA A 475 6.65 16.72 19.69
CA ALA A 475 7.95 16.76 19.01
C ALA A 475 9.09 17.00 20.01
N GLY A 476 10.10 16.13 20.00
CA GLY A 476 11.24 16.14 20.92
C GLY A 476 10.94 15.61 22.33
N THR A 477 9.73 15.12 22.59
CA THR A 477 9.40 14.44 23.85
C THR A 477 9.63 12.92 23.76
N PRO A 478 9.80 12.21 24.86
CA PRO A 478 9.92 10.74 24.84
C PRO A 478 8.70 10.03 24.24
N GLU A 479 7.53 10.67 24.27
CA GLU A 479 6.26 10.13 23.77
C GLU A 479 6.03 10.38 22.26
N GLU A 480 6.93 11.10 21.58
CA GLU A 480 6.78 11.47 20.17
C GLU A 480 6.54 10.26 19.28
N SER A 481 7.47 9.31 19.23
CA SER A 481 7.40 8.11 18.39
C SER A 481 6.15 7.31 18.67
N LEU A 482 5.76 7.21 19.93
CA LEU A 482 4.60 6.51 20.42
C LEU A 482 3.29 7.11 19.89
N ILE A 483 3.14 8.42 20.03
CA ILE A 483 1.92 9.14 19.62
C ILE A 483 1.83 9.20 18.08
N LEU A 484 2.96 9.38 17.39
CA LEU A 484 3.01 9.33 15.92
C LEU A 484 2.59 7.96 15.38
N THR A 485 3.12 6.87 15.94
CA THR A 485 2.76 5.49 15.56
C THR A 485 1.28 5.20 15.82
N ALA A 486 0.76 5.56 16.98
CA ALA A 486 -0.66 5.39 17.30
C ALA A 486 -1.55 6.25 16.38
N GLY A 487 -1.12 7.46 16.06
CA GLY A 487 -1.76 8.35 15.12
C GLY A 487 -1.85 7.73 13.73
N LEU A 488 -0.73 7.23 13.18
CA LEU A 488 -0.68 6.57 11.88
C LEU A 488 -1.60 5.34 11.83
N ARG A 489 -1.58 4.48 12.84
CA ARG A 489 -2.45 3.30 12.95
C ARG A 489 -3.95 3.63 13.02
N SER A 490 -4.31 4.84 13.44
CA SER A 490 -5.70 5.30 13.48
C SER A 490 -6.22 5.77 12.12
N MET A 491 -5.34 6.06 11.15
CA MET A 491 -5.71 6.54 9.82
C MET A 491 -6.44 5.49 8.98
N ALA A 492 -7.30 5.96 8.08
CA ALA A 492 -7.82 5.15 6.98
C ALA A 492 -6.71 4.85 5.97
N LYS A 493 -6.95 3.91 5.06
CA LYS A 493 -6.10 3.73 3.87
C LYS A 493 -6.64 4.60 2.74
N ALA A 494 -5.72 5.14 1.92
CA ALA A 494 -6.13 5.79 0.69
C ALA A 494 -6.56 4.75 -0.35
N GLU A 495 -7.55 5.09 -1.19
CA GLU A 495 -8.09 4.19 -2.21
C GLU A 495 -8.47 4.95 -3.49
N TYR A 496 -8.60 4.23 -4.59
CA TYR A 496 -9.17 4.76 -5.82
C TYR A 496 -10.68 4.56 -5.84
N THR A 497 -11.41 5.57 -6.31
CA THR A 497 -12.86 5.50 -6.43
C THR A 497 -13.36 6.54 -7.42
N THR A 498 -14.55 6.31 -7.97
CA THR A 498 -15.26 7.30 -8.80
C THR A 498 -16.01 8.34 -7.97
N ARG A 499 -16.01 8.22 -6.63
CA ARG A 499 -16.71 9.14 -5.71
C ARG A 499 -15.72 10.01 -4.98
N ASN A 500 -15.76 11.31 -5.22
CA ASN A 500 -14.92 12.22 -4.45
C ASN A 500 -15.44 12.38 -3.01
N ILE A 501 -14.64 11.97 -2.05
CA ILE A 501 -14.85 12.22 -0.61
C ILE A 501 -13.74 13.10 -0.01
N GLY A 502 -12.83 13.60 -0.85
CA GLY A 502 -11.65 14.35 -0.46
C GLY A 502 -10.48 13.45 -0.03
N HIS A 503 -9.40 14.08 0.38
CA HIS A 503 -8.21 13.40 0.86
C HIS A 503 -7.79 13.97 2.22
N PHE A 504 -8.18 13.31 3.30
CA PHE A 504 -8.00 13.79 4.67
C PHE A 504 -6.52 14.07 4.98
N GLY A 505 -5.63 13.11 4.71
CA GLY A 505 -4.19 13.26 5.00
C GLY A 505 -3.53 14.44 4.28
N LEU A 506 -3.98 14.80 3.08
CA LEU A 506 -3.47 15.96 2.32
C LEU A 506 -4.26 17.24 2.60
N ALA A 507 -5.34 17.20 3.35
CA ALA A 507 -6.28 18.29 3.59
C ALA A 507 -6.81 18.90 2.28
N LEU A 508 -7.16 18.06 1.30
CA LEU A 508 -7.67 18.43 -0.01
C LEU A 508 -9.13 18.00 -0.18
N SER A 509 -9.93 18.87 -0.77
CA SER A 509 -11.36 18.60 -1.06
C SER A 509 -11.58 17.71 -2.27
N ALA A 510 -10.64 17.69 -3.21
CA ALA A 510 -10.59 16.77 -4.35
C ALA A 510 -9.11 16.48 -4.67
N TYR A 511 -8.83 15.23 -5.00
CA TYR A 511 -7.49 14.80 -5.36
C TYR A 511 -7.57 13.60 -6.31
N ALA A 512 -6.73 13.61 -7.33
CA ALA A 512 -6.54 12.51 -8.26
C ALA A 512 -5.05 12.36 -8.53
N GLN A 513 -4.62 11.19 -8.94
CA GLN A 513 -3.26 10.97 -9.39
C GLN A 513 -3.21 11.12 -10.91
N PHE A 514 -2.26 11.93 -11.38
CA PHE A 514 -2.09 12.32 -12.77
C PHE A 514 -0.62 12.27 -13.20
N THR A 515 0.31 12.32 -12.24
CA THR A 515 1.70 12.69 -12.44
C THR A 515 2.67 11.52 -12.64
N SER A 516 2.20 10.26 -12.71
CA SER A 516 3.10 9.11 -12.89
C SER A 516 2.49 7.99 -13.75
N PRO A 517 2.15 8.25 -15.02
CA PRO A 517 1.47 7.28 -15.90
C PRO A 517 2.37 6.14 -16.38
N ILE A 518 3.70 6.26 -16.31
CA ILE A 518 4.62 5.17 -16.67
C ILE A 518 4.48 4.01 -15.67
N ARG A 519 4.23 4.33 -14.41
CA ARG A 519 4.23 3.36 -13.30
C ARG A 519 2.88 3.21 -12.59
N ARG A 520 1.83 3.95 -12.97
CA ARG A 520 0.48 3.84 -12.40
C ARG A 520 -0.59 3.89 -13.48
N TYR A 521 -1.35 2.82 -13.62
CA TYR A 521 -2.44 2.74 -14.59
C TYR A 521 -3.59 3.75 -14.32
N PRO A 522 -3.97 4.05 -13.05
CA PRO A 522 -4.95 5.11 -12.78
C PRO A 522 -4.62 6.45 -13.43
N ASP A 523 -3.33 6.82 -13.52
CA ASP A 523 -2.89 8.07 -14.12
C ASP A 523 -3.11 8.08 -15.64
N ILE A 524 -2.90 6.93 -16.31
CA ILE A 524 -3.24 6.76 -17.75
C ILE A 524 -4.74 7.00 -17.96
N LEU A 525 -5.59 6.45 -17.07
CA LEU A 525 -7.03 6.61 -17.14
C LEU A 525 -7.44 8.09 -16.95
N VAL A 526 -6.80 8.78 -16.02
CA VAL A 526 -7.04 10.22 -15.79
C VAL A 526 -6.66 11.03 -17.05
N HIS A 527 -5.50 10.77 -17.66
CA HIS A 527 -5.09 11.43 -18.91
C HIS A 527 -6.13 11.21 -20.02
N ARG A 528 -6.61 9.99 -20.23
CA ARG A 528 -7.63 9.65 -21.22
C ARG A 528 -8.93 10.37 -20.99
N LEU A 529 -9.39 10.42 -19.76
CA LEU A 529 -10.65 11.08 -19.39
C LEU A 529 -10.56 12.60 -19.54
N LEU A 530 -9.43 13.20 -19.21
CA LEU A 530 -9.18 14.62 -19.44
C LEU A 530 -9.16 14.96 -20.93
N GLU A 531 -8.49 14.15 -21.75
CA GLU A 531 -8.47 14.38 -23.20
C GLU A 531 -9.83 14.17 -23.82
N HIS A 532 -10.60 13.16 -23.37
CA HIS A 532 -12.00 12.99 -23.82
C HIS A 532 -12.85 14.20 -23.46
N ASP A 533 -12.74 14.71 -22.23
CA ASP A 533 -13.45 15.90 -21.78
C ASP A 533 -13.06 17.14 -22.58
N ARG A 534 -11.77 17.30 -22.93
CA ARG A 534 -11.26 18.41 -23.73
C ARG A 534 -11.77 18.36 -25.18
N LEU A 535 -11.84 17.17 -25.78
CA LEU A 535 -12.25 16.98 -27.18
C LEU A 535 -13.77 17.06 -27.36
N TYR A 536 -14.53 16.48 -26.43
CA TYR A 536 -15.97 16.29 -26.57
C TYR A 536 -16.80 17.13 -25.58
N GLY A 537 -16.15 17.85 -24.65
CA GLY A 537 -16.84 18.68 -23.64
C GLY A 537 -17.54 17.90 -22.55
N THR A 538 -17.43 16.56 -22.54
CA THR A 538 -18.09 15.65 -21.60
C THR A 538 -17.26 14.42 -21.31
N LEU A 539 -17.55 13.75 -20.18
CA LEU A 539 -16.98 12.43 -19.85
C LEU A 539 -17.86 11.29 -20.43
N PRO A 540 -17.29 10.09 -20.69
CA PRO A 540 -18.02 8.93 -21.17
C PRO A 540 -18.86 8.29 -20.04
N PHE A 541 -20.02 8.84 -19.74
CA PHE A 541 -20.87 8.44 -18.59
C PHE A 541 -21.34 6.99 -18.65
N GLU A 542 -21.48 6.42 -19.83
CA GLU A 542 -21.82 5.02 -20.07
C GLU A 542 -20.78 4.05 -19.50
N SER A 543 -19.53 4.50 -19.37
CA SER A 543 -18.42 3.73 -18.82
C SER A 543 -18.35 3.77 -17.28
N TYR A 544 -19.26 4.44 -16.58
CA TYR A 544 -19.20 4.63 -15.13
C TYR A 544 -19.03 3.33 -14.35
N SER A 545 -19.85 2.31 -14.65
CA SER A 545 -19.80 1.02 -13.92
C SER A 545 -18.46 0.29 -14.11
N MET A 546 -17.88 0.39 -15.30
CA MET A 546 -16.56 -0.17 -15.59
C MET A 546 -15.49 0.51 -14.73
N TYR A 547 -15.46 1.86 -14.70
CA TYR A 547 -14.48 2.60 -13.89
C TYR A 547 -14.68 2.40 -12.38
N GLU A 548 -15.92 2.23 -11.90
CA GLU A 548 -16.21 1.91 -10.50
C GLU A 548 -15.63 0.53 -10.13
N THR A 549 -15.81 -0.48 -10.97
CA THR A 549 -15.22 -1.82 -10.77
C THR A 549 -13.69 -1.76 -10.84
N LEU A 550 -13.15 -1.08 -11.84
CA LEU A 550 -11.71 -0.97 -12.05
C LEU A 550 -11.01 -0.25 -10.90
N SER A 551 -11.62 0.80 -10.33
CA SER A 551 -11.06 1.51 -9.17
C SER A 551 -10.88 0.60 -7.95
N ASN A 552 -11.85 -0.28 -7.69
CA ASN A 552 -11.77 -1.27 -6.63
C ASN A 552 -10.65 -2.30 -6.89
N THR A 553 -10.58 -2.80 -8.14
CA THR A 553 -9.53 -3.76 -8.54
C THR A 553 -8.14 -3.15 -8.39
N LEU A 554 -7.94 -1.92 -8.87
CA LEU A 554 -6.67 -1.21 -8.76
C LEU A 554 -6.28 -0.92 -7.31
N SER A 555 -7.23 -0.56 -6.45
CA SER A 555 -6.96 -0.39 -5.01
C SER A 555 -6.50 -1.69 -4.34
N GLN A 556 -7.09 -2.84 -4.70
CA GLN A 556 -6.64 -4.14 -4.19
C GLN A 556 -5.27 -4.52 -4.74
N ARG A 557 -5.04 -4.23 -6.03
CA ARG A 557 -3.76 -4.50 -6.69
C ARG A 557 -2.62 -3.71 -6.07
N GLU A 558 -2.83 -2.42 -5.80
CA GLU A 558 -1.85 -1.58 -5.09
C GLU A 558 -1.47 -2.16 -3.72
N LEU A 559 -2.46 -2.63 -2.94
CA LEU A 559 -2.19 -3.26 -1.64
C LEU A 559 -1.32 -4.52 -1.78
N SER A 560 -1.61 -5.37 -2.78
CA SER A 560 -0.81 -6.58 -3.03
C SER A 560 0.64 -6.25 -3.39
N ILE A 561 0.87 -5.19 -4.18
CA ILE A 561 2.21 -4.73 -4.56
C ILE A 561 2.95 -4.16 -3.35
N ILE A 562 2.30 -3.29 -2.55
CA ILE A 562 2.89 -2.75 -1.31
C ILE A 562 3.26 -3.88 -0.33
N ASP A 563 2.43 -4.93 -0.25
CA ASP A 563 2.73 -6.08 0.61
C ASP A 563 3.97 -6.84 0.09
N ALA A 564 4.13 -7.02 -1.24
CA ALA A 564 5.33 -7.63 -1.83
C ALA A 564 6.60 -6.79 -1.61
N GLU A 565 6.51 -5.47 -1.78
CA GLU A 565 7.62 -4.53 -1.53
C GLU A 565 8.09 -4.63 -0.06
N ARG A 566 7.15 -4.56 0.88
CA ARG A 566 7.44 -4.72 2.31
C ARG A 566 8.02 -6.09 2.65
N GLU A 567 7.52 -7.12 2.00
CA GLU A 567 7.97 -8.49 2.22
C GLU A 567 9.40 -8.69 1.74
N SER A 568 9.78 -8.07 0.61
CA SER A 568 11.16 -8.09 0.08
C SER A 568 12.14 -7.38 1.03
N ILE A 569 11.73 -6.24 1.61
CA ILE A 569 12.52 -5.52 2.63
C ILE A 569 12.65 -6.37 3.89
N LYS A 570 11.57 -6.97 4.39
CA LYS A 570 11.60 -7.85 5.57
C LYS A 570 12.48 -9.08 5.39
N LEU A 571 12.56 -9.62 4.17
CA LEU A 571 13.49 -10.70 3.85
C LEU A 571 14.93 -10.24 4.10
N LYS A 572 15.32 -9.08 3.56
CA LYS A 572 16.66 -8.53 3.73
C LYS A 572 16.97 -8.13 5.18
N GLN A 573 15.98 -7.62 5.90
CA GLN A 573 16.11 -7.38 7.35
C GLN A 573 16.40 -8.67 8.10
N ALA A 574 15.68 -9.76 7.81
CA ALA A 574 15.90 -11.06 8.45
C ALA A 574 17.27 -11.66 8.08
N GLU A 575 17.68 -11.61 6.81
CA GLU A 575 19.01 -12.05 6.36
C GLU A 575 20.12 -11.24 7.04
N TYR A 576 19.99 -9.91 7.09
CA TYR A 576 20.95 -9.02 7.75
C TYR A 576 21.11 -9.36 9.24
N MET A 577 20.00 -9.61 9.94
CA MET A 577 20.00 -9.96 11.35
C MET A 577 20.46 -11.39 11.61
N SER A 578 20.26 -12.33 10.67
CA SER A 578 20.71 -13.72 10.81
C SER A 578 22.23 -13.82 10.88
N ALA A 579 22.95 -13.00 10.13
CA ALA A 579 24.41 -12.90 10.19
C ALA A 579 24.92 -12.22 11.48
N ARG A 580 24.03 -11.75 12.34
CA ARG A 580 24.33 -10.95 13.53
C ARG A 580 23.72 -11.53 14.81
N ILE A 581 23.37 -12.81 14.82
CA ILE A 581 22.90 -13.52 16.01
C ILE A 581 23.96 -13.39 17.12
N GLY A 582 23.52 -13.08 18.33
CA GLY A 582 24.36 -12.82 19.50
C GLY A 582 24.84 -11.37 19.65
N LYS A 583 24.71 -10.52 18.61
CA LYS A 583 25.04 -9.10 18.69
C LYS A 583 23.94 -8.30 19.40
N GLU A 584 24.33 -7.19 19.97
CA GLU A 584 23.46 -6.26 20.68
C GLU A 584 23.19 -5.03 19.82
N PHE A 585 21.96 -4.52 19.93
CA PHE A 585 21.46 -3.39 19.19
C PHE A 585 20.70 -2.44 20.11
N TYR A 586 20.53 -1.20 19.65
CA TYR A 586 19.64 -0.23 20.23
C TYR A 586 18.39 -0.11 19.36
N GLY A 587 17.24 -0.01 19.98
CA GLY A 587 15.97 0.14 19.26
C GLY A 587 14.89 0.74 20.14
N VAL A 588 13.70 0.81 19.57
CA VAL A 588 12.51 1.37 20.20
C VAL A 588 11.43 0.30 20.27
N ILE A 589 10.67 0.25 21.35
CA ILE A 589 9.52 -0.66 21.45
C ILE A 589 8.44 -0.22 20.45
N SER A 590 8.25 -1.00 19.38
CA SER A 590 7.33 -0.71 18.28
C SER A 590 5.93 -1.29 18.47
N GLY A 591 5.76 -2.23 19.40
CA GLY A 591 4.48 -2.88 19.67
C GLY A 591 4.46 -3.66 20.98
N VAL A 592 3.28 -3.76 21.60
CA VAL A 592 3.08 -4.48 22.87
C VAL A 592 1.92 -5.45 22.73
N SER A 593 2.04 -6.66 23.28
CA SER A 593 1.04 -7.72 23.22
C SER A 593 1.03 -8.56 24.50
N ASP A 594 0.04 -9.45 24.64
CA ASP A 594 -0.08 -10.36 25.82
C ASP A 594 1.09 -11.35 25.96
N TRP A 595 1.86 -11.58 24.89
CA TRP A 595 2.92 -12.59 24.84
C TRP A 595 4.32 -11.99 24.68
N GLY A 596 4.44 -10.66 24.58
CA GLY A 596 5.70 -9.96 24.44
C GLY A 596 5.59 -8.59 23.86
N PHE A 597 6.72 -7.98 23.60
CA PHE A 597 6.80 -6.72 22.90
C PHE A 597 7.76 -6.79 21.72
N PHE A 598 7.48 -6.00 20.72
CA PHE A 598 8.31 -5.87 19.52
C PHE A 598 9.29 -4.72 19.73
N VAL A 599 10.51 -4.91 19.26
CA VAL A 599 11.57 -3.90 19.25
C VAL A 599 11.99 -3.65 17.81
N GLU A 600 12.07 -2.40 17.40
CA GLU A 600 12.52 -1.97 16.08
C GLU A 600 13.93 -1.40 16.21
N GLU A 601 14.87 -1.97 15.47
CA GLU A 601 16.27 -1.55 15.44
C GLU A 601 16.39 -0.20 14.69
N ARG A 602 17.28 0.69 15.15
CA ARG A 602 17.33 2.11 14.70
C ARG A 602 17.74 2.31 13.24
N ASP A 603 18.71 1.53 12.77
CA ASP A 603 19.32 1.76 11.44
C ASP A 603 18.62 0.96 10.33
N THR A 604 18.20 -0.25 10.64
CA THR A 604 17.58 -1.17 9.68
C THR A 604 16.06 -1.20 9.76
N HIS A 605 15.46 -0.62 10.81
CA HIS A 605 14.05 -0.79 11.17
C HIS A 605 13.59 -2.25 11.23
N ALA A 606 14.54 -3.18 11.46
CA ALA A 606 14.22 -4.59 11.63
C ALA A 606 13.46 -4.80 12.94
N GLU A 607 12.28 -5.41 12.84
CA GLU A 607 11.42 -5.64 14.00
C GLU A 607 11.67 -7.03 14.57
N GLY A 608 12.08 -7.09 15.85
CA GLY A 608 12.30 -8.34 16.61
C GLY A 608 11.31 -8.49 17.75
N LEU A 609 11.01 -9.74 18.13
CA LEU A 609 10.10 -10.05 19.23
C LEU A 609 10.88 -10.42 20.50
N ILE A 610 10.60 -9.74 21.60
CA ILE A 610 11.01 -10.13 22.95
C ILE A 610 9.83 -10.80 23.65
N ARG A 611 9.92 -12.11 23.88
CA ARG A 611 8.84 -12.89 24.50
C ARG A 611 8.86 -12.75 26.01
N LEU A 612 7.70 -12.55 26.64
CA LEU A 612 7.60 -12.54 28.12
C LEU A 612 8.04 -13.85 28.73
N SER A 613 7.82 -14.99 28.05
CA SER A 613 8.31 -16.31 28.50
C SER A 613 9.81 -16.40 28.66
N ASN A 614 10.58 -15.54 27.99
CA ASN A 614 12.04 -15.51 28.03
C ASN A 614 12.57 -14.49 29.06
N MET A 615 11.68 -13.75 29.72
CA MET A 615 12.01 -12.75 30.75
C MET A 615 11.79 -13.38 32.12
N HIS A 616 12.81 -14.03 32.66
CA HIS A 616 12.71 -14.85 33.88
C HIS A 616 12.87 -14.05 35.19
N ASN A 617 13.16 -12.75 35.12
CA ASN A 617 13.42 -11.90 36.28
C ASN A 617 12.15 -11.44 37.02
N ASP A 618 10.95 -11.51 36.37
CA ASP A 618 9.66 -11.14 36.94
C ASP A 618 8.49 -11.82 36.23
N TYR A 619 7.29 -11.68 36.78
CA TYR A 619 6.03 -11.98 36.08
C TYR A 619 5.46 -10.69 35.49
N TYR A 620 5.39 -10.64 34.19
CA TYR A 620 5.00 -9.45 33.44
C TYR A 620 3.52 -9.49 33.04
N ILE A 621 2.83 -8.37 33.21
CA ILE A 621 1.40 -8.19 32.90
C ILE A 621 1.28 -7.14 31.81
N HIS A 622 0.54 -7.47 30.76
CA HIS A 622 0.18 -6.53 29.70
C HIS A 622 -0.98 -5.63 30.15
N GLU A 623 -0.83 -4.31 30.01
CA GLU A 623 -1.87 -3.30 30.22
C GLU A 623 -2.25 -2.68 28.86
N PRO A 624 -3.20 -3.27 28.10
CA PRO A 624 -3.50 -2.86 26.71
C PRO A 624 -3.87 -1.38 26.58
N LYS A 625 -4.66 -0.85 27.51
CA LYS A 625 -5.10 0.57 27.50
C LYS A 625 -3.97 1.57 27.74
N LYS A 626 -2.84 1.11 28.27
CA LYS A 626 -1.66 1.94 28.55
C LYS A 626 -0.51 1.62 27.60
N TYR A 627 -0.72 0.71 26.65
CA TYR A 627 0.29 0.26 25.68
C TYR A 627 1.62 -0.11 26.34
N ARG A 628 1.57 -0.85 27.45
CA ARG A 628 2.75 -1.21 28.22
C ARG A 628 2.66 -2.60 28.85
N ILE A 629 3.81 -3.09 29.24
CA ILE A 629 3.99 -4.30 30.05
C ILE A 629 4.64 -3.88 31.37
N ILE A 630 4.14 -4.37 32.48
CA ILE A 630 4.66 -4.07 33.82
C ILE A 630 5.01 -5.33 34.58
N GLY A 631 6.18 -5.35 35.20
CA GLY A 631 6.61 -6.41 36.13
C GLY A 631 5.83 -6.36 37.43
N LYS A 632 5.30 -7.50 37.87
CA LYS A 632 4.47 -7.58 39.07
C LYS A 632 5.28 -7.27 40.34
N ARG A 633 6.50 -7.76 40.43
CA ARG A 633 7.40 -7.62 41.58
C ARG A 633 8.30 -6.39 41.46
N THR A 634 9.05 -6.31 40.33
CA THR A 634 10.06 -5.26 40.13
C THR A 634 9.48 -3.90 39.79
N LYS A 635 8.21 -3.85 39.32
CA LYS A 635 7.57 -2.66 38.78
C LYS A 635 8.24 -2.08 37.56
N THR A 636 9.19 -2.82 36.95
CA THR A 636 9.80 -2.44 35.67
C THR A 636 8.73 -2.31 34.62
N VAL A 637 8.74 -1.21 33.87
CA VAL A 637 7.76 -0.91 32.83
C VAL A 637 8.46 -0.91 31.50
N PHE A 638 7.82 -1.51 30.50
CA PHE A 638 8.17 -1.46 29.07
C PHE A 638 6.99 -0.90 28.32
N SER A 639 7.11 0.33 27.86
CA SER A 639 6.05 1.02 27.12
C SER A 639 6.38 1.09 25.64
N LEU A 640 5.35 1.15 24.81
CA LEU A 640 5.51 1.50 23.41
C LEU A 640 6.29 2.80 23.30
N GLY A 641 7.33 2.89 22.47
CA GLY A 641 8.20 4.05 22.31
C GLY A 641 9.44 4.07 23.21
N ASP A 642 9.54 3.22 24.23
CA ASP A 642 10.74 3.18 25.09
C ASP A 642 11.96 2.73 24.28
N GLU A 643 13.09 3.40 24.51
CA GLU A 643 14.39 2.96 24.00
C GLU A 643 14.88 1.77 24.80
N VAL A 644 15.31 0.72 24.11
CA VAL A 644 15.80 -0.50 24.74
C VAL A 644 17.08 -0.99 24.05
N ARG A 645 17.94 -1.63 24.85
CA ARG A 645 19.07 -2.41 24.35
C ARG A 645 18.67 -3.87 24.33
N PHE A 646 18.85 -4.52 23.19
CA PHE A 646 18.42 -5.90 22.98
C PHE A 646 19.47 -6.70 22.22
N ARG A 647 19.41 -8.02 22.35
CA ARG A 647 20.28 -8.96 21.65
C ARG A 647 19.46 -9.85 20.75
N VAL A 648 19.90 -10.05 19.52
CA VAL A 648 19.29 -11.03 18.59
C VAL A 648 19.69 -12.44 19.05
N ILE A 649 18.71 -13.29 19.33
CA ILE A 649 18.92 -14.64 19.82
C ILE A 649 18.66 -15.73 18.78
N ASN A 650 17.72 -15.48 17.87
CA ASN A 650 17.38 -16.40 16.79
C ASN A 650 16.74 -15.66 15.63
N VAL A 651 16.94 -16.15 14.41
CA VAL A 651 16.28 -15.61 13.20
C VAL A 651 15.78 -16.75 12.34
N ASP A 652 14.49 -16.75 12.06
CA ASP A 652 13.87 -17.63 11.07
C ASP A 652 13.68 -16.80 9.78
N VAL A 653 14.63 -16.91 8.85
CA VAL A 653 14.63 -16.14 7.60
C VAL A 653 13.41 -16.47 6.74
N ASP A 654 12.99 -17.73 6.69
CA ASP A 654 11.82 -18.14 5.90
C ASP A 654 10.54 -17.48 6.37
N LYS A 655 10.38 -17.39 7.68
CA LYS A 655 9.23 -16.73 8.28
C LYS A 655 9.46 -15.23 8.49
N LYS A 656 10.65 -14.74 8.16
CA LYS A 656 11.03 -13.35 8.38
C LYS A 656 10.75 -12.93 9.83
N LEU A 657 11.16 -13.79 10.80
CA LEU A 657 10.96 -13.60 12.24
C LEU A 657 12.29 -13.46 12.93
N ILE A 658 12.39 -12.46 13.78
CA ILE A 658 13.59 -12.18 14.60
C ILE A 658 13.16 -12.30 16.06
N ASP A 659 13.75 -13.25 16.80
CA ASP A 659 13.56 -13.37 18.23
C ASP A 659 14.71 -12.65 18.95
N CYS A 660 14.36 -11.85 19.94
CA CYS A 660 15.30 -11.04 20.70
C CYS A 660 15.17 -11.27 22.20
N SER A 661 16.19 -10.88 22.94
CA SER A 661 16.17 -10.78 24.41
C SER A 661 16.55 -9.37 24.84
N ILE A 662 15.97 -8.89 25.94
CA ILE A 662 16.41 -7.66 26.58
C ILE A 662 17.83 -7.85 27.18
N VAL A 663 18.67 -6.80 27.15
CA VAL A 663 20.02 -6.81 27.73
C VAL A 663 20.05 -6.01 29.02
#